data_cacfa4e67f0dcb7754e9c00aac6e9204
#
_entry.id   cacfa4e67f0dcb7754e9c00aac6e9204
#
_cell.length_a   1.000
_cell.length_b   1.000
_cell.length_c   1.000
_cell.angle_alpha   90.00
_cell.angle_beta   90.00
_cell.angle_gamma   90.00
#
_symmetry.space_group_name_H-M   'P 1'
#
loop_
_entity.id
_entity.type
_entity.pdbx_description
1 polymer ?
#
loop_
_entity_poly.entity_id
_entity_poly.type
_entity_poly.pdbx_seq_one_letter_code
_entity_poly.pdbx_strand_id
1 'polypeptide(L)'
;MYSQLRRIAPLFFTLLSLSLASERVDLNGQWQFRIDPDKTGAKHGWTQVAPIALDTVDVPHTWNVGRYEDFEGTAWYFRNFSLPAGAHDRHVELHFGGTFYKARVWVNGVEAGSHEGGHTAWFVDITPFLKARNTVAVEINNEPGFATIPGFAMDLKEGGNIWYDWWHYGGIVRDVWITVNEPVLLRNQHIRSKVDLVSDLVKAEISDEIFIENFSKRTANLKLKVALISPDNDLTVALGLLDVSATPGKSSVKIASTVDSLRLWHFDHPEVYRVEATLLDASGAPIDSLSNNYGFRTLELRDRHLYLNAERVRLTGMTRHAESPFEGLAETRGTMLHDYSEMKELQVTLTRPVHYPQHPFVLDFCDRNGILLVPEIPIWHFSEQQFTDPKVLALARQMMTEMVEQNWNHPAIFGWSVCNESSTHTPGGREYFKTMYALVKQLDPDRYVSYADDRIQSGADPKTNSASLADFIMMNEYFGTWHGDPGLLAPALERAGREYPDKMIIISEFGAAGIFAKDKTEGDALRRKIISEHLDTFRKYDFIGGAILWCYQDYRSHRNLRPGEISGLVEMGIVDENRQRYPSFELWKTENSPAEARVRFLFDGMAPAGFSATVSRRGEETLPSYPLHGYRAVWEVRDNARKLVAGGTRAFGDIGSPRHLEIPFKAAGATALHLTFKLVRPTGYTVLEKTVEWSSGLSGGETVQEMQKRGVQIP
;
A
#
# COMPACT_ATOMS: atom_id res chain seq x y z
N MET A 1 5.31 54.37 -35.04
CA MET A 1 5.75 55.48 -34.16
C MET A 1 5.80 54.93 -32.73
N TYR A 2 7.05 54.80 -32.20
CA TYR A 2 7.50 54.73 -30.79
C TYR A 2 6.71 53.85 -29.80
N SER A 3 7.12 52.60 -29.57
CA SER A 3 8.18 52.06 -28.63
C SER A 3 8.19 52.77 -27.24
N GLN A 4 7.65 52.06 -26.23
CA GLN A 4 8.13 52.23 -24.85
C GLN A 4 8.44 50.85 -24.26
N LEU A 5 9.71 50.48 -24.30
CA LEU A 5 10.32 49.43 -23.53
C LEU A 5 10.35 49.88 -22.05
N ARG A 6 9.56 49.25 -21.21
CA ARG A 6 9.78 49.29 -19.76
C ARG A 6 10.83 48.21 -19.40
N ARG A 7 11.98 48.64 -18.99
CA ARG A 7 13.03 47.83 -18.37
C ARG A 7 12.50 47.33 -17.04
N ILE A 8 12.24 46.03 -16.94
CA ILE A 8 12.04 45.33 -15.67
C ILE A 8 13.43 44.95 -15.17
N ALA A 9 13.87 45.61 -14.10
CA ALA A 9 15.08 45.22 -13.38
C ALA A 9 14.85 43.83 -12.77
N PRO A 10 15.81 42.87 -12.85
CA PRO A 10 15.70 41.64 -12.15
C PRO A 10 15.85 41.90 -10.65
N LEU A 11 14.77 41.77 -9.89
CA LEU A 11 14.86 41.56 -8.45
C LEU A 11 15.61 40.25 -8.25
N PHE A 12 16.86 40.31 -7.86
CA PHE A 12 17.58 39.23 -7.24
C PHE A 12 16.88 38.94 -5.91
N PHE A 13 15.95 37.96 -5.90
CA PHE A 13 15.62 37.26 -4.69
C PHE A 13 16.86 36.46 -4.29
N THR A 14 17.63 36.99 -3.37
CA THR A 14 18.53 36.21 -2.54
C THR A 14 17.64 35.18 -1.85
N LEU A 15 17.59 33.97 -2.39
CA LEU A 15 17.21 32.78 -1.64
C LEU A 15 18.21 32.71 -0.47
N LEU A 16 17.82 33.27 0.68
CA LEU A 16 18.36 32.79 1.93
C LEU A 16 17.95 31.31 1.95
N SER A 17 18.91 30.46 1.69
CA SER A 17 18.82 29.04 2.09
C SER A 17 18.64 29.07 3.61
N LEU A 18 17.38 29.02 4.07
CA LEU A 18 17.06 28.61 5.42
C LEU A 18 17.69 27.21 5.54
N SER A 19 18.86 27.17 6.20
CA SER A 19 19.45 25.93 6.67
C SER A 19 18.36 25.28 7.52
N LEU A 20 17.72 24.23 7.01
CA LEU A 20 16.91 23.35 7.83
C LEU A 20 17.80 22.89 8.98
N ALA A 21 17.35 23.06 10.20
CA ALA A 21 18.17 22.83 11.38
C ALA A 21 18.65 21.36 11.49
N SER A 22 17.91 20.42 10.91
CA SER A 22 18.30 19.01 10.74
C SER A 22 18.92 18.79 9.36
N GLU A 23 20.14 18.25 9.32
CA GLU A 23 20.84 17.90 8.09
C GLU A 23 20.79 16.39 7.84
N ARG A 24 20.38 16.00 6.63
CA ARG A 24 20.36 14.59 6.20
C ARG A 24 21.55 14.26 5.31
N VAL A 25 22.29 13.22 5.66
CA VAL A 25 23.36 12.64 4.86
C VAL A 25 22.91 11.29 4.33
N ASP A 26 22.78 11.16 3.02
CA ASP A 26 22.41 9.92 2.35
C ASP A 26 23.57 8.91 2.40
N LEU A 27 23.26 7.69 2.81
CA LEU A 27 24.21 6.56 2.81
C LEU A 27 23.78 5.45 1.83
N ASN A 28 22.85 5.69 0.93
CA ASN A 28 22.54 4.77 -0.18
C ASN A 28 23.71 4.68 -1.17
N GLY A 29 23.66 3.69 -2.07
CA GLY A 29 24.69 3.45 -3.07
C GLY A 29 25.74 2.45 -2.60
N GLN A 30 27.01 2.62 -2.98
CA GLN A 30 28.02 1.58 -2.84
C GLN A 30 28.44 1.30 -1.39
N TRP A 31 28.30 0.02 -1.00
CA TRP A 31 28.79 -0.57 0.22
C TRP A 31 29.68 -1.77 -0.11
N GLN A 32 30.62 -2.08 0.77
CA GLN A 32 31.36 -3.34 0.75
C GLN A 32 30.54 -4.40 1.45
N PHE A 33 30.53 -5.62 0.92
CA PHE A 33 29.66 -6.71 1.35
C PHE A 33 30.40 -8.05 1.44
N ARG A 34 30.02 -8.88 2.41
CA ARG A 34 30.50 -10.25 2.51
C ARG A 34 29.51 -11.14 3.28
N ILE A 35 29.27 -12.35 2.75
CA ILE A 35 28.58 -13.40 3.53
C ILE A 35 29.52 -13.97 4.59
N ASP A 36 28.95 -14.41 5.71
CA ASP A 36 29.63 -14.99 6.87
C ASP A 36 28.95 -16.31 7.26
N PRO A 37 29.12 -17.39 6.47
CA PRO A 37 28.42 -18.67 6.70
C PRO A 37 28.74 -19.28 8.06
N ASP A 38 29.98 -19.08 8.55
CA ASP A 38 30.46 -19.63 9.82
C ASP A 38 30.11 -18.75 11.03
N LYS A 39 29.52 -17.55 10.83
CA LYS A 39 29.16 -16.57 11.88
C LYS A 39 30.34 -16.18 12.74
N THR A 40 31.49 -16.00 12.12
CA THR A 40 32.80 -15.75 12.82
C THR A 40 33.30 -14.32 12.59
N GLY A 41 32.65 -13.51 11.78
CA GLY A 41 33.12 -12.18 11.43
C GLY A 41 33.43 -11.28 12.63
N ALA A 42 32.55 -11.26 13.63
CA ALA A 42 32.79 -10.51 14.86
C ALA A 42 34.04 -11.00 15.62
N LYS A 43 34.26 -12.31 15.67
CA LYS A 43 35.48 -12.92 16.31
C LYS A 43 36.76 -12.59 15.54
N HIS A 44 36.65 -12.41 14.22
CA HIS A 44 37.77 -12.01 13.36
C HIS A 44 37.98 -10.49 13.31
N GLY A 45 37.27 -9.72 14.13
CA GLY A 45 37.44 -8.28 14.24
C GLY A 45 36.80 -7.47 13.10
N TRP A 46 35.85 -8.04 12.34
CA TRP A 46 35.17 -7.33 11.25
C TRP A 46 34.36 -6.12 11.75
N THR A 47 34.06 -6.07 13.04
CA THR A 47 33.50 -4.92 13.70
C THR A 47 34.39 -3.67 13.65
N GLN A 48 35.69 -3.85 13.53
CA GLN A 48 36.70 -2.77 13.55
C GLN A 48 37.34 -2.55 12.19
N VAL A 49 37.64 -3.66 11.49
CA VAL A 49 38.34 -3.63 10.20
C VAL A 49 37.62 -4.56 9.22
N ALA A 50 37.17 -4.01 8.12
CA ALA A 50 36.57 -4.81 7.06
C ALA A 50 37.54 -5.88 6.55
N PRO A 51 37.07 -7.12 6.26
CA PRO A 51 37.93 -8.21 5.79
C PRO A 51 38.49 -7.91 4.38
N ILE A 52 39.46 -8.72 3.94
CA ILE A 52 39.98 -8.71 2.58
C ILE A 52 39.01 -9.47 1.67
N ALA A 53 39.00 -9.16 0.38
CA ALA A 53 38.13 -9.77 -0.64
C ALA A 53 36.63 -9.56 -0.37
N LEU A 54 36.18 -8.30 -0.56
CA LEU A 54 34.81 -7.88 -0.42
C LEU A 54 34.15 -7.75 -1.80
N ASP A 55 32.88 -8.10 -1.88
CA ASP A 55 32.02 -7.68 -2.97
C ASP A 55 31.62 -6.20 -2.79
N THR A 56 31.29 -5.51 -3.87
CA THR A 56 30.69 -4.17 -3.83
C THR A 56 29.23 -4.31 -4.26
N VAL A 57 28.33 -3.77 -3.44
CA VAL A 57 26.89 -3.82 -3.67
C VAL A 57 26.29 -2.43 -3.55
N ASP A 58 25.18 -2.19 -4.25
CA ASP A 58 24.42 -0.94 -4.12
C ASP A 58 23.29 -1.13 -3.08
N VAL A 59 23.31 -0.35 -2.02
CA VAL A 59 22.25 -0.30 -0.98
C VAL A 59 21.20 0.74 -1.39
N PRO A 60 19.89 0.44 -1.31
CA PRO A 60 19.23 -0.79 -0.82
C PRO A 60 19.61 -2.05 -1.57
N HIS A 61 19.76 -3.17 -0.85
CA HIS A 61 20.29 -4.40 -1.38
C HIS A 61 19.71 -5.62 -0.66
N THR A 62 19.44 -6.68 -1.43
CA THR A 62 19.27 -8.04 -0.90
C THR A 62 20.26 -8.97 -1.56
N TRP A 63 20.86 -9.88 -0.77
CA TRP A 63 21.81 -10.84 -1.33
C TRP A 63 21.17 -12.07 -1.97
N ASN A 64 19.84 -12.28 -1.75
CA ASN A 64 19.10 -13.41 -2.32
C ASN A 64 18.66 -13.17 -3.77
N VAL A 65 19.48 -12.40 -4.50
CA VAL A 65 19.35 -12.20 -5.96
C VAL A 65 20.71 -12.48 -6.58
N GLY A 66 20.74 -13.33 -7.63
CA GLY A 66 21.97 -13.67 -8.33
C GLY A 66 22.89 -14.63 -7.54
N ARG A 67 24.15 -14.22 -7.22
CA ARG A 67 25.18 -15.13 -6.73
C ARG A 67 24.85 -15.85 -5.43
N TYR A 68 24.09 -15.23 -4.53
CA TYR A 68 23.79 -15.76 -3.19
C TYR A 68 22.29 -16.06 -3.03
N GLU A 69 21.64 -16.43 -4.13
CA GLU A 69 20.19 -16.56 -4.26
C GLU A 69 19.54 -17.40 -3.15
N ASP A 70 20.16 -18.53 -2.78
CA ASP A 70 19.63 -19.46 -1.77
C ASP A 70 20.33 -19.34 -0.40
N PHE A 71 21.16 -18.30 -0.19
CA PHE A 71 21.89 -18.17 1.06
C PHE A 71 20.99 -17.58 2.15
N GLU A 72 20.72 -18.39 3.17
CA GLU A 72 20.18 -17.97 4.46
C GLU A 72 21.30 -18.05 5.51
N GLY A 73 21.53 -16.96 6.24
CA GLY A 73 22.64 -16.88 7.17
C GLY A 73 23.01 -15.46 7.53
N THR A 74 24.27 -15.29 7.91
CA THR A 74 24.83 -14.01 8.31
C THR A 74 25.63 -13.38 7.18
N ALA A 75 25.45 -12.08 6.99
CA ALA A 75 26.23 -11.26 6.07
C ALA A 75 26.60 -9.91 6.71
N TRP A 76 27.64 -9.30 6.18
CA TRP A 76 28.17 -8.03 6.67
C TRP A 76 28.25 -6.99 5.57
N TYR A 77 27.91 -5.73 5.95
CA TYR A 77 28.03 -4.54 5.14
C TYR A 77 28.98 -3.56 5.80
N PHE A 78 29.82 -2.89 5.01
CA PHE A 78 30.80 -1.93 5.51
C PHE A 78 30.79 -0.67 4.67
N ARG A 79 30.88 0.49 5.34
CA ARG A 79 30.99 1.78 4.67
C ARG A 79 31.77 2.80 5.50
N ASN A 80 32.55 3.61 4.83
CA ASN A 80 33.13 4.83 5.42
C ASN A 80 32.19 6.00 5.17
N PHE A 81 32.06 6.89 6.13
CA PHE A 81 31.24 8.09 5.98
C PHE A 81 31.89 9.31 6.63
N SER A 82 31.50 10.49 6.15
CA SER A 82 31.89 11.79 6.71
C SER A 82 30.62 12.58 7.04
N LEU A 83 30.73 13.40 8.04
CA LEU A 83 29.64 14.28 8.51
C LEU A 83 29.93 15.74 8.19
N PRO A 84 28.90 16.59 8.10
CA PRO A 84 29.07 18.03 8.02
C PRO A 84 29.90 18.62 9.16
N ALA A 85 30.47 19.76 8.94
CA ALA A 85 31.22 20.48 9.97
C ALA A 85 30.31 20.82 11.16
N GLY A 86 30.80 20.65 12.39
CA GLY A 86 30.01 20.88 13.61
C GLY A 86 29.09 19.73 14.04
N ALA A 87 29.01 18.63 13.29
CA ALA A 87 28.18 17.47 13.66
C ALA A 87 28.54 16.86 15.02
N HIS A 88 29.79 16.99 15.48
CA HIS A 88 30.24 16.47 16.77
C HIS A 88 29.62 17.15 17.99
N ASP A 89 29.08 18.35 17.82
CA ASP A 89 28.41 19.12 18.88
C ASP A 89 26.88 18.98 18.84
N ARG A 90 26.38 18.11 17.95
CA ARG A 90 24.96 17.89 17.67
C ARG A 90 24.56 16.44 17.96
N HIS A 91 23.27 16.15 17.98
CA HIS A 91 22.73 14.80 18.09
C HIS A 91 22.69 14.13 16.71
N VAL A 92 23.35 12.98 16.58
CA VAL A 92 23.53 12.30 15.30
C VAL A 92 22.96 10.89 15.35
N GLU A 93 22.04 10.60 14.45
CA GLU A 93 21.39 9.28 14.34
C GLU A 93 21.67 8.64 12.99
N LEU A 94 21.97 7.33 13.00
CA LEU A 94 22.03 6.49 11.81
C LEU A 94 20.71 5.74 11.67
N HIS A 95 20.02 5.95 10.56
CA HIS A 95 18.70 5.42 10.25
C HIS A 95 18.78 4.34 9.19
N PHE A 96 17.93 3.32 9.36
CA PHE A 96 17.65 2.27 8.39
C PHE A 96 16.16 2.23 8.11
N GLY A 97 15.75 2.33 6.86
CA GLY A 97 14.36 2.17 6.44
C GLY A 97 13.85 0.73 6.55
N GLY A 98 14.78 -0.24 6.58
CA GLY A 98 14.51 -1.65 6.78
C GLY A 98 15.76 -2.50 6.60
N THR A 99 15.99 -3.44 7.52
CA THR A 99 17.08 -4.41 7.48
C THR A 99 16.52 -5.80 7.73
N PHE A 100 16.53 -6.68 6.75
CA PHE A 100 15.95 -7.99 6.92
C PHE A 100 17.01 -9.04 7.25
N TYR A 101 17.02 -9.68 8.42
CA TYR A 101 15.93 -9.65 9.42
C TYR A 101 16.43 -9.08 10.75
N LYS A 102 17.53 -9.65 11.32
CA LYS A 102 18.14 -9.22 12.56
C LYS A 102 19.44 -8.49 12.27
N ALA A 103 19.54 -7.24 12.69
CA ALA A 103 20.71 -6.40 12.44
C ALA A 103 21.42 -5.99 13.73
N ARG A 104 22.75 -5.90 13.65
CA ARG A 104 23.63 -5.28 14.67
C ARG A 104 24.54 -4.28 13.98
N VAL A 105 24.76 -3.15 14.60
CA VAL A 105 25.50 -2.03 14.02
C VAL A 105 26.66 -1.64 14.90
N TRP A 106 27.83 -1.47 14.30
CA TRP A 106 29.02 -0.92 14.94
C TRP A 106 29.46 0.34 14.22
N VAL A 107 29.78 1.37 14.99
CA VAL A 107 30.38 2.60 14.50
C VAL A 107 31.75 2.74 15.10
N ASN A 108 32.79 2.86 14.25
CA ASN A 108 34.20 2.95 14.65
C ASN A 108 34.65 1.79 15.55
N GLY A 109 34.08 0.61 15.37
CA GLY A 109 34.38 -0.62 16.11
C GLY A 109 33.65 -0.79 17.44
N VAL A 110 32.76 0.14 17.80
CA VAL A 110 31.95 0.06 19.02
C VAL A 110 30.51 -0.26 18.62
N GLU A 111 29.86 -1.22 19.28
CA GLU A 111 28.46 -1.55 19.00
C GLU A 111 27.58 -0.38 19.39
N ALA A 112 26.83 0.12 18.41
CA ALA A 112 25.93 1.25 18.54
C ALA A 112 24.47 0.83 18.83
N GLY A 113 24.08 -0.37 18.37
CA GLY A 113 22.74 -0.89 18.61
C GLY A 113 22.38 -2.08 17.73
N SER A 114 21.14 -2.55 17.91
CA SER A 114 20.61 -3.69 17.18
C SER A 114 19.09 -3.56 17.00
N HIS A 115 18.53 -4.25 16.00
CA HIS A 115 17.11 -4.35 15.76
C HIS A 115 16.74 -5.74 15.26
N GLU A 116 15.56 -6.24 15.64
CA GLU A 116 14.99 -7.48 15.14
C GLU A 116 13.62 -7.16 14.51
N GLY A 117 13.50 -7.36 13.19
CA GLY A 117 12.32 -7.02 12.39
C GLY A 117 12.73 -6.45 11.03
N GLY A 118 12.15 -6.97 9.93
CA GLY A 118 12.65 -6.72 8.59
C GLY A 118 12.05 -5.54 7.86
N HIS A 119 10.88 -5.04 8.31
CA HIS A 119 10.01 -4.22 7.46
C HIS A 119 9.64 -2.85 8.03
N THR A 120 10.15 -2.50 9.21
CA THR A 120 9.95 -1.22 9.86
C THR A 120 11.24 -0.40 9.90
N ALA A 121 11.13 0.92 9.87
CA ALA A 121 12.28 1.80 10.01
C ALA A 121 12.75 1.85 11.47
N TRP A 122 14.06 1.97 11.65
CA TRP A 122 14.69 2.08 12.97
C TRP A 122 15.97 2.92 12.89
N PHE A 123 16.50 3.31 14.03
CA PHE A 123 17.71 4.13 14.10
C PHE A 123 18.53 3.83 15.35
N VAL A 124 19.79 4.26 15.32
CA VAL A 124 20.71 4.24 16.46
C VAL A 124 21.35 5.59 16.67
N ASP A 125 21.48 6.01 17.93
CA ASP A 125 22.27 7.20 18.31
C ASP A 125 23.75 6.86 18.15
N ILE A 126 24.40 7.54 17.21
CA ILE A 126 25.83 7.36 16.94
C ILE A 126 26.69 8.49 17.49
N THR A 127 26.11 9.50 18.12
CA THR A 127 26.79 10.67 18.69
C THR A 127 27.99 10.28 19.57
N PRO A 128 27.89 9.29 20.51
CA PRO A 128 29.00 8.96 21.40
C PRO A 128 30.19 8.30 20.70
N PHE A 129 30.01 7.82 19.47
CA PHE A 129 31.00 6.99 18.77
C PHE A 129 31.74 7.74 17.66
N LEU A 130 31.39 9.00 17.39
CA LEU A 130 31.88 9.79 16.26
C LEU A 130 33.38 10.10 16.38
N LYS A 131 34.07 10.08 15.22
CA LYS A 131 35.46 10.47 15.01
C LYS A 131 35.55 11.39 13.78
N ALA A 132 36.74 11.95 13.53
CA ALA A 132 36.99 12.76 12.33
C ALA A 132 36.73 12.00 11.00
N ARG A 133 36.98 10.70 11.00
CA ARG A 133 36.59 9.75 9.93
C ARG A 133 35.84 8.60 10.56
N ASN A 134 34.74 8.24 9.99
CA ASN A 134 33.85 7.26 10.58
C ASN A 134 33.71 6.05 9.67
N THR A 135 33.60 4.89 10.30
CA THR A 135 33.26 3.62 9.65
C THR A 135 32.01 3.05 10.29
N VAL A 136 31.16 2.44 9.48
CA VAL A 136 30.04 1.63 9.95
C VAL A 136 30.20 0.20 9.45
N ALA A 137 29.98 -0.77 10.34
CA ALA A 137 29.82 -2.17 10.02
C ALA A 137 28.42 -2.63 10.46
N VAL A 138 27.71 -3.35 9.60
CA VAL A 138 26.37 -3.87 9.86
C VAL A 138 26.38 -5.36 9.63
N GLU A 139 26.10 -6.13 10.67
CA GLU A 139 25.85 -7.57 10.61
C GLU A 139 24.34 -7.78 10.43
N ILE A 140 23.94 -8.59 9.46
CA ILE A 140 22.55 -8.96 9.24
C ILE A 140 22.45 -10.47 9.15
N ASN A 141 21.45 -11.04 9.83
CA ASN A 141 21.12 -12.46 9.77
C ASN A 141 19.64 -12.60 9.35
N ASN A 142 19.38 -13.39 8.28
CA ASN A 142 18.03 -13.64 7.79
C ASN A 142 17.52 -15.06 8.08
N GLU A 143 18.22 -15.84 8.91
CA GLU A 143 17.76 -17.17 9.26
C GLU A 143 16.46 -17.11 10.06
N PRO A 144 15.42 -17.79 9.59
CA PRO A 144 14.17 -17.88 10.31
C PRO A 144 14.28 -18.87 11.48
N GLY A 145 13.38 -18.73 12.45
CA GLY A 145 13.32 -19.59 13.61
C GLY A 145 11.92 -19.70 14.19
N PHE A 146 11.76 -20.52 15.21
CA PHE A 146 10.51 -20.68 15.93
C PHE A 146 10.00 -19.35 16.51
N ALA A 147 10.92 -18.54 17.06
CA ALA A 147 10.61 -17.28 17.72
C ALA A 147 11.08 -16.03 16.95
N THR A 148 11.18 -16.11 15.63
CA THR A 148 11.33 -14.96 14.73
C THR A 148 9.94 -14.56 14.18
N ILE A 149 9.80 -13.34 13.65
CA ILE A 149 8.60 -12.86 12.97
C ILE A 149 9.02 -12.18 11.65
N PRO A 150 8.80 -12.81 10.47
CA PRO A 150 8.16 -14.11 10.26
C PRO A 150 8.93 -15.27 10.90
N GLY A 151 8.18 -16.33 11.26
CA GLY A 151 8.68 -17.51 11.90
C GLY A 151 8.30 -18.78 11.15
N PHE A 152 8.79 -19.93 11.62
CA PHE A 152 8.43 -21.20 11.01
C PHE A 152 6.94 -21.50 11.11
N ALA A 153 6.30 -21.81 10.00
CA ALA A 153 5.11 -22.61 9.99
C ALA A 153 5.54 -24.08 10.18
N MET A 154 5.35 -24.62 11.36
CA MET A 154 5.69 -26.02 11.62
C MET A 154 4.50 -26.91 11.32
N ASP A 155 4.48 -27.61 10.20
CA ASP A 155 3.63 -28.78 10.05
C ASP A 155 4.31 -29.99 10.66
N LEU A 156 3.99 -30.29 11.91
CA LEU A 156 4.47 -31.45 12.63
C LEU A 156 3.96 -32.78 12.02
N LYS A 157 2.93 -32.75 11.15
CA LYS A 157 2.34 -33.94 10.51
C LYS A 157 3.15 -34.40 9.31
N GLU A 158 3.87 -33.51 8.63
CA GLU A 158 4.63 -33.83 7.41
C GLU A 158 6.13 -33.96 7.62
N GLY A 159 6.58 -34.26 8.83
CA GLY A 159 8.00 -34.53 9.10
C GLY A 159 8.87 -33.30 9.33
N GLY A 160 8.27 -32.18 9.73
CA GLY A 160 9.02 -30.99 10.14
C GLY A 160 9.56 -30.13 9.01
N ASN A 161 8.98 -30.21 7.83
CA ASN A 161 9.34 -29.34 6.72
C ASN A 161 8.96 -27.88 7.05
N ILE A 162 9.98 -27.03 7.05
CA ILE A 162 9.86 -25.59 7.17
C ILE A 162 9.36 -25.08 5.84
N TRP A 163 8.25 -24.36 5.81
CA TRP A 163 7.81 -23.68 4.63
C TRP A 163 7.22 -22.31 4.95
N TYR A 164 7.47 -21.36 4.06
CA TYR A 164 6.93 -20.00 4.06
C TYR A 164 6.18 -19.77 2.78
N ASP A 165 5.26 -18.84 2.80
CA ASP A 165 4.54 -18.48 1.60
C ASP A 165 5.25 -17.41 0.76
N TRP A 166 6.37 -16.88 1.23
CA TRP A 166 7.24 -15.94 0.49
C TRP A 166 8.72 -16.18 0.81
N TRP A 167 9.63 -15.56 0.06
CA TRP A 167 11.06 -15.74 0.24
C TRP A 167 11.63 -14.87 1.36
N HIS A 168 12.55 -15.38 2.14
CA HIS A 168 13.25 -14.65 3.19
C HIS A 168 14.48 -13.92 2.64
N TYR A 169 14.24 -12.79 1.98
CA TYR A 169 15.31 -11.94 1.45
C TYR A 169 16.10 -11.30 2.57
N GLY A 170 17.44 -11.49 2.58
CA GLY A 170 18.33 -10.86 3.56
C GLY A 170 19.01 -9.61 3.02
N GLY A 171 19.18 -8.57 3.87
CA GLY A 171 19.93 -7.39 3.48
C GLY A 171 19.51 -6.07 4.12
N ILE A 172 20.15 -5.00 3.68
CA ILE A 172 19.70 -3.62 3.92
C ILE A 172 18.69 -3.30 2.80
N VAL A 173 17.43 -3.62 3.05
CA VAL A 173 16.41 -3.68 2.00
C VAL A 173 15.72 -2.36 1.70
N ARG A 174 15.99 -1.31 2.48
CA ARG A 174 15.48 0.06 2.27
C ARG A 174 16.59 1.08 2.53
N ASP A 175 16.26 2.35 2.30
CA ASP A 175 17.19 3.48 2.42
C ASP A 175 17.96 3.50 3.74
N VAL A 176 19.22 3.99 3.68
CA VAL A 176 20.07 4.28 4.84
C VAL A 176 20.50 5.73 4.80
N TRP A 177 20.37 6.43 5.92
CA TRP A 177 20.78 7.82 6.04
C TRP A 177 21.22 8.20 7.45
N ILE A 178 21.91 9.30 7.59
CA ILE A 178 22.23 9.91 8.87
C ILE A 178 21.44 11.21 8.99
N THR A 179 20.93 11.52 10.18
CA THR A 179 20.46 12.85 10.55
C THR A 179 21.42 13.50 11.56
N VAL A 180 21.70 14.79 11.33
CA VAL A 180 22.49 15.62 12.24
C VAL A 180 21.54 16.68 12.78
N ASN A 181 21.10 16.54 14.02
CA ASN A 181 20.00 17.27 14.61
C ASN A 181 20.49 18.22 15.72
N GLU A 182 19.71 19.27 15.99
CA GLU A 182 19.85 19.99 17.24
C GLU A 182 19.53 19.09 18.44
N PRO A 183 20.01 19.41 19.65
CA PRO A 183 19.77 18.56 20.83
C PRO A 183 18.29 18.37 21.20
N VAL A 184 17.40 19.20 20.69
CA VAL A 184 15.94 19.06 20.84
C VAL A 184 15.31 18.91 19.48
N LEU A 185 14.56 17.83 19.26
CA LEU A 185 13.96 17.53 17.97
C LEU A 185 12.50 17.05 18.10
N LEU A 186 11.78 17.14 16.99
CA LEU A 186 10.46 16.55 16.81
C LEU A 186 10.60 15.09 16.42
N ARG A 187 10.07 14.18 17.25
CA ARG A 187 10.22 12.73 17.02
C ARG A 187 9.13 12.15 16.16
N ASN A 188 7.90 12.55 16.41
CA ASN A 188 6.72 12.06 15.70
C ASN A 188 5.54 13.03 15.88
N GLN A 189 4.48 12.83 15.12
CA GLN A 189 3.25 13.61 15.16
C GLN A 189 2.06 12.67 14.93
N HIS A 190 1.05 12.72 15.79
CA HIS A 190 -0.18 11.93 15.67
C HIS A 190 -1.36 12.87 15.46
N ILE A 191 -1.81 12.95 14.20
CA ILE A 191 -2.89 13.82 13.78
C ILE A 191 -4.20 13.01 13.78
N ARG A 192 -5.23 13.57 14.43
CA ARG A 192 -6.57 13.00 14.46
C ARG A 192 -7.58 14.07 14.10
N SER A 193 -8.70 13.70 13.51
CA SER A 193 -9.76 14.64 13.21
C SER A 193 -11.14 14.03 13.39
N LYS A 194 -12.07 14.87 13.82
CA LYS A 194 -13.50 14.58 13.83
C LYS A 194 -14.16 15.47 12.77
N VAL A 195 -14.57 14.85 11.68
CA VAL A 195 -15.18 15.55 10.52
C VAL A 195 -16.68 15.68 10.75
N ASP A 196 -17.22 16.89 10.55
CA ASP A 196 -18.64 17.19 10.51
C ASP A 196 -19.10 17.29 9.04
N LEU A 197 -19.96 16.34 8.65
CA LEU A 197 -20.55 16.23 7.31
C LEU A 197 -21.96 16.86 7.19
N VAL A 198 -22.50 17.39 8.31
CA VAL A 198 -23.90 17.87 8.36
C VAL A 198 -24.01 19.36 8.04
N SER A 199 -22.96 20.13 8.27
CA SER A 199 -22.91 21.56 7.99
C SER A 199 -22.77 21.85 6.49
N ASP A 200 -23.26 23.03 6.06
CA ASP A 200 -23.12 23.49 4.66
C ASP A 200 -21.68 23.55 4.16
N LEU A 201 -20.73 23.69 5.09
CA LEU A 201 -19.30 23.62 4.84
C LEU A 201 -18.71 22.45 5.64
N VAL A 202 -17.96 21.58 4.99
CA VAL A 202 -17.23 20.50 5.68
C VAL A 202 -16.26 21.10 6.69
N LYS A 203 -16.40 20.70 7.94
CA LYS A 203 -15.56 21.13 9.07
C LYS A 203 -14.89 19.95 9.75
N ALA A 204 -13.78 20.19 10.39
CA ALA A 204 -13.16 19.20 11.27
C ALA A 204 -12.56 19.84 12.53
N GLU A 205 -12.77 19.16 13.66
CA GLU A 205 -11.97 19.35 14.86
C GLU A 205 -10.68 18.53 14.69
N ILE A 206 -9.53 19.18 14.73
CA ILE A 206 -8.22 18.55 14.64
C ILE A 206 -7.62 18.46 16.03
N SER A 207 -7.11 17.30 16.39
CA SER A 207 -6.25 17.08 17.55
C SER A 207 -4.92 16.52 17.07
N ASP A 208 -3.84 17.22 17.38
CA ASP A 208 -2.50 16.86 16.95
C ASP A 208 -1.60 16.72 18.18
N GLU A 209 -1.03 15.52 18.39
CA GLU A 209 -0.05 15.24 19.44
C GLU A 209 1.34 15.17 18.83
N ILE A 210 2.19 16.13 19.22
CA ILE A 210 3.55 16.26 18.74
C ILE A 210 4.51 15.74 19.80
N PHE A 211 5.31 14.75 19.45
CA PHE A 211 6.31 14.11 20.31
C PHE A 211 7.65 14.80 20.15
N ILE A 212 8.24 15.20 21.26
CA ILE A 212 9.50 15.95 21.34
C ILE A 212 10.50 15.12 22.14
N GLU A 213 11.75 15.08 21.69
CA GLU A 213 12.84 14.47 22.44
C GLU A 213 13.97 15.46 22.65
N ASN A 214 14.40 15.58 23.92
CA ASN A 214 15.48 16.49 24.33
C ASN A 214 16.66 15.67 24.87
N PHE A 215 17.72 15.60 24.09
CA PHE A 215 18.98 14.91 24.42
C PHE A 215 19.92 15.74 25.29
N SER A 216 19.62 17.02 25.52
CA SER A 216 20.37 17.87 26.40
C SER A 216 20.08 17.58 27.88
N LYS A 217 20.95 18.04 28.79
CA LYS A 217 20.74 17.92 30.25
C LYS A 217 19.89 19.03 30.85
N ARG A 218 19.36 19.94 30.03
CA ARG A 218 18.62 21.15 30.48
C ARG A 218 17.26 21.22 29.80
N THR A 219 16.29 21.79 30.51
CA THR A 219 15.02 22.15 29.91
C THR A 219 15.23 23.25 28.85
N ALA A 220 14.70 23.02 27.66
CA ALA A 220 14.69 24.02 26.58
C ALA A 220 13.31 24.68 26.52
N ASN A 221 13.31 26.02 26.56
CA ASN A 221 12.09 26.82 26.38
C ASN A 221 12.02 27.27 24.92
N LEU A 222 11.04 26.75 24.19
CA LEU A 222 10.90 26.83 22.74
C LEU A 222 9.48 27.29 22.39
N LYS A 223 9.25 27.55 21.11
CA LYS A 223 7.90 27.70 20.56
C LYS A 223 7.64 26.61 19.55
N LEU A 224 6.42 26.08 19.55
CA LEU A 224 5.94 25.11 18.55
C LEU A 224 4.88 25.78 17.69
N LYS A 225 5.17 25.90 16.40
CA LYS A 225 4.23 26.36 15.37
C LYS A 225 3.68 25.15 14.63
N VAL A 226 2.35 25.06 14.46
CA VAL A 226 1.70 24.01 13.66
C VAL A 226 0.82 24.66 12.60
N ALA A 227 0.90 24.17 11.37
CA ALA A 227 0.15 24.68 10.23
C ALA A 227 -0.40 23.54 9.35
N LEU A 228 -1.59 23.74 8.81
CA LEU A 228 -2.23 22.89 7.81
C LEU A 228 -2.07 23.57 6.44
N ILE A 229 -1.57 22.81 5.46
CA ILE A 229 -1.36 23.26 4.08
C ILE A 229 -2.28 22.46 3.17
N SER A 230 -3.03 23.14 2.32
CA SER A 230 -3.97 22.52 1.38
C SER A 230 -3.26 21.65 0.33
N PRO A 231 -3.98 20.68 -0.31
CA PRO A 231 -3.38 19.76 -1.29
C PRO A 231 -2.69 20.43 -2.48
N ASP A 232 -3.18 21.57 -2.91
CA ASP A 232 -2.63 22.40 -3.98
C ASP A 232 -1.60 23.47 -3.51
N ASN A 233 -1.32 23.52 -2.21
CA ASN A 233 -0.45 24.50 -1.52
C ASN A 233 -0.93 25.97 -1.64
N ASP A 234 -2.18 26.20 -2.01
CA ASP A 234 -2.75 27.54 -2.20
C ASP A 234 -3.12 28.21 -0.86
N LEU A 235 -3.41 27.39 0.16
CA LEU A 235 -3.85 27.85 1.47
C LEU A 235 -3.01 27.26 2.58
N THR A 236 -2.57 28.12 3.50
CA THR A 236 -1.95 27.71 4.78
C THR A 236 -2.79 28.24 5.93
N VAL A 237 -3.27 27.34 6.76
CA VAL A 237 -4.05 27.63 7.97
C VAL A 237 -3.19 27.39 9.21
N ALA A 238 -3.03 28.40 10.06
CA ALA A 238 -2.35 28.24 11.34
C ALA A 238 -3.23 27.45 12.30
N LEU A 239 -2.76 26.28 12.74
CA LEU A 239 -3.43 25.48 13.75
C LEU A 239 -3.09 25.94 15.18
N GLY A 240 -1.87 26.50 15.37
CA GLY A 240 -1.48 27.08 16.64
C GLY A 240 -0.03 27.48 16.73
N LEU A 241 0.25 28.27 17.78
CA LEU A 241 1.59 28.65 18.21
C LEU A 241 1.62 28.55 19.75
N LEU A 242 2.44 27.66 20.29
CA LEU A 242 2.49 27.34 21.72
C LEU A 242 3.90 27.54 22.26
N ASP A 243 3.98 27.99 23.52
CA ASP A 243 5.23 27.92 24.29
C ASP A 243 5.43 26.50 24.81
N VAL A 244 6.61 25.93 24.63
CA VAL A 244 6.95 24.55 24.99
C VAL A 244 8.17 24.55 25.90
N SER A 245 8.04 23.86 27.04
CA SER A 245 9.16 23.56 27.93
C SER A 245 9.57 22.09 27.75
N ALA A 246 10.49 21.83 26.84
CA ALA A 246 11.00 20.49 26.56
C ALA A 246 12.00 20.06 27.66
N THR A 247 11.56 19.25 28.60
CA THR A 247 12.44 18.66 29.63
C THR A 247 13.36 17.60 29.03
N PRO A 248 14.54 17.29 29.64
CA PRO A 248 15.36 16.19 29.19
C PRO A 248 14.59 14.88 29.04
N GLY A 249 14.82 14.16 27.93
CA GLY A 249 14.11 12.93 27.54
C GLY A 249 12.88 13.21 26.66
N LYS A 250 11.90 12.31 26.72
CA LYS A 250 10.70 12.32 25.88
C LYS A 250 9.57 13.10 26.53
N SER A 251 8.88 13.91 25.73
CA SER A 251 7.68 14.63 26.12
C SER A 251 6.73 14.75 24.93
N SER A 252 5.48 15.16 25.14
CA SER A 252 4.55 15.48 24.05
C SER A 252 3.76 16.75 24.37
N VAL A 253 3.26 17.39 23.31
CA VAL A 253 2.41 18.57 23.36
C VAL A 253 1.20 18.33 22.48
N LYS A 254 0.01 18.69 22.96
CA LYS A 254 -1.24 18.57 22.19
C LYS A 254 -1.73 19.93 21.75
N ILE A 255 -2.14 19.99 20.50
CA ILE A 255 -2.83 21.12 19.90
C ILE A 255 -4.23 20.69 19.48
N ALA A 256 -5.21 21.55 19.66
CA ALA A 256 -6.56 21.35 19.14
C ALA A 256 -6.99 22.61 18.39
N SER A 257 -7.59 22.42 17.22
CA SER A 257 -8.07 23.50 16.37
C SER A 257 -9.30 23.05 15.57
N THR A 258 -10.08 24.00 15.08
CA THR A 258 -11.18 23.73 14.15
C THR A 258 -10.84 24.37 12.81
N VAL A 259 -11.04 23.62 11.75
CA VAL A 259 -10.88 24.08 10.36
C VAL A 259 -12.17 23.85 9.60
N ASP A 260 -12.46 24.69 8.62
CA ASP A 260 -13.64 24.62 7.76
C ASP A 260 -13.25 24.65 6.27
N SER A 261 -14.25 24.49 5.41
CA SER A 261 -14.08 24.49 3.94
C SER A 261 -13.09 23.42 3.47
N LEU A 262 -13.11 22.27 4.13
CA LEU A 262 -12.21 21.16 3.83
C LEU A 262 -12.69 20.36 2.62
N ARG A 263 -11.73 19.87 1.84
CA ARG A 263 -11.91 18.85 0.82
C ARG A 263 -11.65 17.47 1.43
N LEU A 264 -12.58 16.55 1.24
CA LEU A 264 -12.48 15.21 1.82
C LEU A 264 -11.65 14.28 0.94
N TRP A 265 -10.91 13.39 1.57
CA TRP A 265 -10.26 12.29 0.89
C TRP A 265 -11.30 11.25 0.42
N HIS A 266 -11.25 10.87 -0.86
CA HIS A 266 -12.10 9.88 -1.50
C HIS A 266 -11.34 9.14 -2.60
N PHE A 267 -11.83 7.99 -3.07
CA PHE A 267 -11.23 7.20 -4.16
C PHE A 267 -10.99 8.00 -5.45
N ASP A 268 -11.87 8.93 -5.76
CA ASP A 268 -11.84 9.75 -6.97
C ASP A 268 -11.15 11.11 -6.75
N HIS A 269 -11.23 11.62 -5.53
CA HIS A 269 -10.61 12.87 -5.10
C HIS A 269 -9.77 12.60 -3.84
N PRO A 270 -8.59 11.99 -3.97
CA PRO A 270 -7.74 11.67 -2.84
C PRO A 270 -6.99 12.91 -2.33
N GLU A 271 -7.72 13.81 -1.66
CA GLU A 271 -7.23 15.08 -1.17
C GLU A 271 -6.29 14.86 0.03
N VAL A 272 -5.01 15.14 -0.18
CA VAL A 272 -3.95 14.96 0.83
C VAL A 272 -3.40 16.32 1.22
N TYR A 273 -3.68 16.70 2.45
CA TYR A 273 -3.12 17.87 3.12
C TYR A 273 -1.74 17.56 3.68
N ARG A 274 -0.99 18.61 4.02
CA ARG A 274 0.26 18.50 4.77
C ARG A 274 0.11 19.24 6.09
N VAL A 275 0.43 18.57 7.19
CA VAL A 275 0.49 19.18 8.53
C VAL A 275 1.95 19.33 8.91
N GLU A 276 2.38 20.58 9.11
CA GLU A 276 3.76 20.94 9.46
C GLU A 276 3.85 21.41 10.90
N ALA A 277 4.72 20.76 11.68
CA ALA A 277 5.13 21.19 13.01
C ALA A 277 6.56 21.74 12.93
N THR A 278 6.81 22.93 13.50
CA THR A 278 8.12 23.59 13.51
C THR A 278 8.46 24.03 14.92
N LEU A 279 9.59 23.56 15.45
CA LEU A 279 10.18 24.08 16.68
C LEU A 279 10.97 25.33 16.39
N LEU A 280 10.76 26.36 17.19
CA LEU A 280 11.43 27.66 17.11
C LEU A 280 12.18 27.95 18.41
N ASP A 281 13.35 28.54 18.32
CA ASP A 281 14.08 29.05 19.48
C ASP A 281 13.46 30.35 20.02
N ALA A 282 14.07 30.92 21.06
CA ALA A 282 13.61 32.16 21.67
C ALA A 282 13.67 33.37 20.73
N SER A 283 14.51 33.34 19.69
CA SER A 283 14.59 34.39 18.67
C SER A 283 13.52 34.23 17.57
N GLY A 284 12.84 33.11 17.51
CA GLY A 284 11.90 32.72 16.47
C GLY A 284 12.56 32.02 15.28
N ALA A 285 13.82 31.63 15.37
CA ALA A 285 14.51 30.85 14.35
C ALA A 285 14.11 29.37 14.44
N PRO A 286 13.88 28.67 13.30
CA PRO A 286 13.54 27.26 13.29
C PRO A 286 14.76 26.43 13.71
N ILE A 287 14.54 25.48 14.62
CA ILE A 287 15.54 24.52 15.07
C ILE A 287 15.24 23.09 14.62
N ASP A 288 13.98 22.76 14.36
CA ASP A 288 13.59 21.49 13.76
C ASP A 288 12.20 21.59 13.13
N SER A 289 11.89 20.70 12.19
CA SER A 289 10.58 20.63 11.54
C SER A 289 10.20 19.21 11.16
N LEU A 290 8.92 18.89 11.30
CA LEU A 290 8.31 17.62 10.92
C LEU A 290 7.09 17.89 10.04
N SER A 291 6.92 17.12 8.98
CA SER A 291 5.82 17.26 8.04
C SER A 291 5.20 15.92 7.75
N ASN A 292 3.88 15.82 7.92
CA ASN A 292 3.11 14.61 7.65
C ASN A 292 1.98 14.87 6.65
N ASN A 293 1.74 13.90 5.77
CA ASN A 293 0.54 13.85 4.94
C ASN A 293 -0.67 13.51 5.82
N TYR A 294 -1.82 14.12 5.52
CA TYR A 294 -3.08 13.85 6.20
C TYR A 294 -4.26 14.03 5.26
N GLY A 295 -5.29 13.20 5.38
CA GLY A 295 -6.53 13.33 4.60
C GLY A 295 -7.75 13.28 5.50
N PHE A 296 -8.61 14.29 5.37
CA PHE A 296 -9.86 14.37 6.12
C PHE A 296 -10.89 13.43 5.52
N ARG A 297 -11.40 12.52 6.31
CA ARG A 297 -12.45 11.57 5.92
C ARG A 297 -13.17 11.01 7.13
N THR A 298 -14.35 10.44 6.92
CA THR A 298 -14.97 9.52 7.87
C THR A 298 -14.95 8.11 7.31
N LEU A 299 -14.64 7.13 8.16
CA LEU A 299 -14.85 5.71 7.88
C LEU A 299 -15.72 5.14 8.98
N GLU A 300 -16.83 4.52 8.61
CA GLU A 300 -17.80 3.99 9.56
C GLU A 300 -18.23 2.57 9.15
N LEU A 301 -18.17 1.66 10.11
CA LEU A 301 -18.81 0.35 10.01
C LEU A 301 -20.17 0.41 10.70
N ARG A 302 -21.25 0.32 9.94
CA ARG A 302 -22.62 0.36 10.44
C ARG A 302 -23.48 -0.65 9.71
N ASP A 303 -24.29 -1.39 10.45
CA ASP A 303 -25.22 -2.37 9.89
C ASP A 303 -24.57 -3.34 8.90
N ARG A 304 -23.34 -3.80 9.22
CA ARG A 304 -22.50 -4.70 8.40
C ARG A 304 -22.01 -4.09 7.08
N HIS A 305 -22.02 -2.77 6.95
CA HIS A 305 -21.59 -2.05 5.76
C HIS A 305 -20.48 -1.06 6.08
N LEU A 306 -19.64 -0.80 5.09
CA LEU A 306 -18.63 0.25 5.15
C LEU A 306 -19.17 1.53 4.51
N TYR A 307 -18.97 2.64 5.21
CA TYR A 307 -19.26 3.97 4.71
C TYR A 307 -17.98 4.82 4.69
N LEU A 308 -17.71 5.44 3.54
CA LEU A 308 -16.69 6.46 3.38
C LEU A 308 -17.40 7.80 3.18
N ASN A 309 -17.16 8.79 4.07
CA ASN A 309 -17.81 10.11 4.03
C ASN A 309 -19.35 10.02 3.98
N ALA A 310 -19.93 9.12 4.78
CA ALA A 310 -21.35 8.78 4.82
C ALA A 310 -21.90 8.08 3.55
N GLU A 311 -21.08 7.80 2.57
CA GLU A 311 -21.45 7.06 1.35
C GLU A 311 -21.15 5.57 1.52
N ARG A 312 -22.15 4.72 1.26
CA ARG A 312 -21.96 3.27 1.30
C ARG A 312 -21.02 2.83 0.18
N VAL A 313 -20.06 1.99 0.54
CA VAL A 313 -19.07 1.47 -0.41
C VAL A 313 -18.93 -0.06 -0.27
N ARG A 314 -18.76 -0.73 -1.42
CA ARG A 314 -18.35 -2.14 -1.54
C ARG A 314 -17.14 -2.19 -2.45
N LEU A 315 -16.07 -2.83 -2.02
CA LEU A 315 -14.74 -2.63 -2.57
C LEU A 315 -14.17 -3.90 -3.20
N THR A 316 -13.32 -3.72 -4.21
CA THR A 316 -12.52 -4.82 -4.76
C THR A 316 -11.05 -4.45 -4.76
N GLY A 317 -10.21 -5.47 -4.66
CA GLY A 317 -8.79 -5.27 -4.59
C GLY A 317 -7.97 -6.51 -4.85
N MET A 318 -6.68 -6.38 -4.62
CA MET A 318 -5.76 -7.51 -4.71
C MET A 318 -4.59 -7.35 -3.75
N THR A 319 -3.99 -8.48 -3.40
CA THR A 319 -2.74 -8.53 -2.63
C THR A 319 -1.53 -8.41 -3.56
N ARG A 320 -0.38 -8.06 -2.98
CA ARG A 320 0.91 -8.02 -3.67
C ARG A 320 2.04 -8.31 -2.69
N HIS A 321 2.96 -9.22 -3.05
CA HIS A 321 4.24 -9.35 -2.37
C HIS A 321 5.22 -8.26 -2.83
N ALA A 322 5.98 -7.70 -1.88
CA ALA A 322 7.00 -6.68 -2.16
C ALA A 322 8.28 -7.37 -2.65
N GLU A 323 8.30 -7.74 -3.92
CA GLU A 323 9.45 -8.38 -4.53
C GLU A 323 9.47 -8.27 -6.06
N SER A 324 10.67 -8.38 -6.62
CA SER A 324 10.88 -8.63 -8.04
C SER A 324 12.06 -9.60 -8.25
N PRO A 325 12.15 -10.30 -9.40
CA PRO A 325 13.24 -11.24 -9.67
C PRO A 325 14.64 -10.62 -9.64
N PHE A 326 14.74 -9.32 -9.89
CA PHE A 326 16.02 -8.60 -10.01
C PHE A 326 16.41 -7.81 -8.77
N GLU A 327 15.45 -7.47 -7.91
CA GLU A 327 15.64 -6.60 -6.76
C GLU A 327 15.34 -7.34 -5.44
N GLY A 328 14.63 -8.48 -5.51
CA GLY A 328 14.09 -9.14 -4.33
C GLY A 328 13.25 -8.15 -3.52
N LEU A 329 13.43 -8.15 -2.19
CA LEU A 329 12.74 -7.23 -1.28
C LEU A 329 13.25 -5.78 -1.35
N ALA A 330 14.41 -5.53 -1.98
CA ALA A 330 14.99 -4.19 -2.12
C ALA A 330 14.45 -3.46 -3.36
N GLU A 331 13.13 -3.46 -3.54
CA GLU A 331 12.44 -2.88 -4.70
C GLU A 331 12.74 -1.38 -4.88
N THR A 332 12.97 -1.00 -6.13
CA THR A 332 13.08 0.42 -6.48
C THR A 332 11.70 1.10 -6.48
N ARG A 333 11.71 2.44 -6.37
CA ARG A 333 10.49 3.23 -6.56
C ARG A 333 9.87 3.03 -7.94
N GLY A 334 10.68 2.70 -8.96
CA GLY A 334 10.20 2.42 -10.32
C GLY A 334 9.32 1.16 -10.36
N THR A 335 9.77 0.07 -9.75
CA THR A 335 9.03 -1.19 -9.65
C THR A 335 7.72 -1.00 -8.87
N MET A 336 7.78 -0.37 -7.70
CA MET A 336 6.59 -0.08 -6.90
C MET A 336 5.60 0.82 -7.65
N LEU A 337 6.07 1.87 -8.33
CA LEU A 337 5.23 2.76 -9.13
C LEU A 337 4.52 2.02 -10.26
N HIS A 338 5.26 1.16 -10.97
CA HIS A 338 4.69 0.34 -12.04
C HIS A 338 3.55 -0.53 -11.51
N ASP A 339 3.80 -1.35 -10.50
CA ASP A 339 2.85 -2.33 -9.98
C ASP A 339 1.59 -1.66 -9.40
N TYR A 340 1.75 -0.63 -8.57
CA TYR A 340 0.61 0.07 -7.98
C TYR A 340 -0.16 0.92 -9.01
N SER A 341 0.50 1.39 -10.07
CA SER A 341 -0.20 2.04 -11.20
C SER A 341 -1.04 1.04 -11.99
N GLU A 342 -0.53 -0.18 -12.22
CA GLU A 342 -1.33 -1.27 -12.83
C GLU A 342 -2.49 -1.70 -11.93
N MET A 343 -2.26 -1.84 -10.62
CA MET A 343 -3.35 -2.11 -9.67
C MET A 343 -4.43 -1.02 -9.74
N LYS A 344 -4.05 0.24 -9.92
CA LYS A 344 -5.04 1.32 -10.13
C LYS A 344 -5.71 1.24 -11.49
N GLU A 345 -5.01 0.84 -12.55
CA GLU A 345 -5.62 0.50 -13.86
C GLU A 345 -6.65 -0.63 -13.72
N LEU A 346 -6.39 -1.61 -12.86
CA LEU A 346 -7.27 -2.73 -12.52
C LEU A 346 -8.42 -2.34 -11.57
N GLN A 347 -8.61 -1.06 -11.29
CA GLN A 347 -9.68 -0.48 -10.47
C GLN A 347 -9.61 -0.86 -8.98
N VAL A 348 -8.44 -1.23 -8.48
CA VAL A 348 -8.24 -1.51 -7.05
C VAL A 348 -8.59 -0.29 -6.21
N THR A 349 -9.47 -0.48 -5.23
CA THR A 349 -9.88 0.51 -4.22
C THR A 349 -9.59 0.05 -2.80
N LEU A 350 -9.24 -1.21 -2.62
CA LEU A 350 -8.82 -1.82 -1.35
C LEU A 350 -7.65 -2.76 -1.61
N THR A 351 -6.62 -2.72 -0.76
CA THR A 351 -5.54 -3.70 -0.79
C THR A 351 -5.13 -4.12 0.61
N ARG A 352 -4.76 -5.37 0.75
CA ARG A 352 -4.02 -5.91 1.89
C ARG A 352 -2.63 -6.24 1.37
N PRO A 353 -1.67 -5.31 1.53
CA PRO A 353 -0.31 -5.55 1.07
C PRO A 353 0.35 -6.57 2.01
N VAL A 354 0.59 -7.75 1.48
CA VAL A 354 0.92 -8.96 2.25
C VAL A 354 2.41 -9.17 2.40
N HIS A 355 2.80 -9.82 3.48
CA HIS A 355 2.15 -10.02 4.79
C HIS A 355 2.90 -9.20 5.84
N TYR A 356 3.40 -8.01 5.47
CA TYR A 356 4.35 -7.22 6.24
C TYR A 356 4.24 -5.72 5.96
N PRO A 357 4.75 -4.87 6.88
CA PRO A 357 4.77 -3.42 6.68
C PRO A 357 5.47 -3.02 5.38
N GLN A 358 4.81 -2.19 4.58
CA GLN A 358 5.26 -1.81 3.25
C GLN A 358 6.27 -0.65 3.27
N HIS A 359 6.92 -0.43 2.13
CA HIS A 359 7.74 0.75 1.91
C HIS A 359 6.87 2.02 2.00
N PRO A 360 7.34 3.14 2.61
CA PRO A 360 6.55 4.37 2.74
C PRO A 360 5.99 4.90 1.42
N PHE A 361 6.72 4.71 0.30
CA PHE A 361 6.25 5.06 -1.04
C PHE A 361 4.90 4.41 -1.40
N VAL A 362 4.66 3.18 -0.96
CA VAL A 362 3.41 2.46 -1.24
C VAL A 362 2.23 3.11 -0.53
N LEU A 363 2.42 3.52 0.72
CA LEU A 363 1.38 4.19 1.49
C LEU A 363 1.08 5.58 0.90
N ASP A 364 2.13 6.35 0.58
CA ASP A 364 2.00 7.64 -0.11
C ASP A 364 1.28 7.51 -1.47
N PHE A 365 1.58 6.46 -2.23
CA PHE A 365 0.89 6.18 -3.48
C PHE A 365 -0.60 5.92 -3.25
N CYS A 366 -0.94 5.08 -2.27
CA CYS A 366 -2.31 4.76 -1.94
C CYS A 366 -3.09 5.97 -1.44
N ASP A 367 -2.47 6.82 -0.61
CA ASP A 367 -3.04 8.10 -0.17
C ASP A 367 -3.42 8.99 -1.36
N ARG A 368 -2.52 9.15 -2.33
CA ARG A 368 -2.69 10.05 -3.48
C ARG A 368 -3.51 9.48 -4.63
N ASN A 369 -3.77 8.18 -4.62
CA ASN A 369 -4.52 7.50 -5.69
C ASN A 369 -5.84 6.89 -5.21
N GLY A 370 -6.24 7.12 -3.96
CA GLY A 370 -7.51 6.64 -3.42
C GLY A 370 -7.60 5.11 -3.39
N ILE A 371 -6.70 4.47 -2.62
CA ILE A 371 -6.72 3.02 -2.35
C ILE A 371 -6.69 2.83 -0.85
N LEU A 372 -7.70 2.18 -0.28
CA LEU A 372 -7.68 1.79 1.13
C LEU A 372 -6.70 0.65 1.39
N LEU A 373 -6.08 0.66 2.58
CA LEU A 373 -5.07 -0.31 3.01
C LEU A 373 -5.48 -1.01 4.30
N VAL A 374 -5.12 -2.29 4.41
CA VAL A 374 -5.07 -3.05 5.66
C VAL A 374 -3.65 -3.59 5.84
N PRO A 375 -2.71 -2.79 6.39
CA PRO A 375 -1.35 -3.26 6.66
C PRO A 375 -1.31 -4.34 7.72
N GLU A 376 -0.30 -5.23 7.65
CA GLU A 376 -0.18 -6.41 8.47
C GLU A 376 1.24 -6.59 8.99
N ILE A 377 1.40 -7.16 10.20
CA ILE A 377 2.70 -7.66 10.68
C ILE A 377 2.90 -9.11 10.23
N PRO A 378 4.14 -9.57 9.97
CA PRO A 378 4.42 -10.83 9.31
C PRO A 378 4.26 -12.06 10.21
N ILE A 379 3.14 -12.16 10.93
CA ILE A 379 2.71 -13.36 11.67
C ILE A 379 1.81 -14.17 10.77
N TRP A 380 2.34 -15.28 10.26
CA TRP A 380 1.69 -16.14 9.29
C TRP A 380 1.76 -17.60 9.74
N HIS A 381 0.61 -18.28 9.83
CA HIS A 381 0.47 -19.67 10.29
C HIS A 381 1.07 -20.00 11.65
N PHE A 382 1.09 -19.03 12.58
CA PHE A 382 1.62 -19.27 13.93
C PHE A 382 0.74 -20.23 14.72
N SER A 383 1.41 -21.15 15.41
CA SER A 383 0.83 -22.10 16.36
C SER A 383 0.49 -21.44 17.70
N GLU A 384 -0.32 -22.10 18.52
CA GLU A 384 -0.58 -21.68 19.90
C GLU A 384 0.70 -21.59 20.72
N GLN A 385 1.66 -22.51 20.50
CA GLN A 385 2.93 -22.52 21.22
C GLN A 385 3.75 -21.26 20.90
N GLN A 386 3.74 -20.77 19.66
CA GLN A 386 4.39 -19.52 19.30
C GLN A 386 3.67 -18.32 19.94
N PHE A 387 2.35 -18.28 19.95
CA PHE A 387 1.59 -17.20 20.56
C PHE A 387 1.77 -17.10 22.08
N THR A 388 2.12 -18.20 22.74
CA THR A 388 2.41 -18.22 24.19
C THR A 388 3.88 -18.00 24.51
N ASP A 389 4.75 -17.91 23.51
CA ASP A 389 6.18 -17.61 23.71
C ASP A 389 6.36 -16.12 24.04
N PRO A 390 6.99 -15.77 25.20
CA PRO A 390 7.17 -14.39 25.61
C PRO A 390 7.99 -13.54 24.63
N LYS A 391 8.97 -14.15 23.93
CA LYS A 391 9.79 -13.46 22.93
C LYS A 391 8.95 -13.11 21.70
N VAL A 392 8.14 -14.04 21.20
CA VAL A 392 7.24 -13.82 20.06
C VAL A 392 6.27 -12.69 20.40
N LEU A 393 5.65 -12.72 21.57
CA LEU A 393 4.72 -11.68 21.98
C LEU A 393 5.38 -10.31 22.10
N ALA A 394 6.59 -10.24 22.68
CA ALA A 394 7.35 -9.00 22.80
C ALA A 394 7.70 -8.42 21.41
N LEU A 395 8.15 -9.28 20.49
CA LEU A 395 8.51 -8.88 19.13
C LEU A 395 7.28 -8.47 18.31
N ALA A 396 6.15 -9.19 18.44
CA ALA A 396 4.90 -8.82 17.82
C ALA A 396 4.41 -7.43 18.27
N ARG A 397 4.49 -7.15 19.57
CA ARG A 397 4.16 -5.82 20.12
C ARG A 397 5.08 -4.73 19.59
N GLN A 398 6.39 -4.99 19.51
CA GLN A 398 7.37 -4.07 18.93
C GLN A 398 7.02 -3.74 17.48
N MET A 399 6.89 -4.75 16.62
CA MET A 399 6.59 -4.56 15.19
C MET A 399 5.25 -3.86 14.95
N MET A 400 4.22 -4.21 15.74
CA MET A 400 2.92 -3.54 15.65
C MET A 400 3.02 -2.07 16.05
N THR A 401 3.73 -1.76 17.15
CA THR A 401 3.95 -0.39 17.59
C THR A 401 4.68 0.42 16.51
N GLU A 402 5.78 -0.10 15.99
CA GLU A 402 6.56 0.53 14.93
C GLU A 402 5.71 0.76 13.67
N MET A 403 4.94 -0.26 13.22
CA MET A 403 4.07 -0.14 12.05
C MET A 403 2.98 0.93 12.25
N VAL A 404 2.33 0.94 13.40
CA VAL A 404 1.26 1.91 13.68
C VAL A 404 1.81 3.33 13.82
N GLU A 405 2.85 3.53 14.66
CA GLU A 405 3.40 4.86 14.94
C GLU A 405 4.06 5.52 13.71
N GLN A 406 4.61 4.71 12.80
CA GLN A 406 5.18 5.21 11.56
C GLN A 406 4.13 5.59 10.52
N ASN A 407 2.88 5.07 10.64
CA ASN A 407 1.91 5.15 9.55
C ASN A 407 0.51 5.68 9.96
N TRP A 408 0.24 6.00 11.21
CA TRP A 408 -1.08 6.39 11.72
C TRP A 408 -1.70 7.64 11.05
N ASN A 409 -0.92 8.48 10.37
CA ASN A 409 -1.42 9.68 9.70
C ASN A 409 -1.94 9.43 8.27
N HIS A 410 -1.66 8.25 7.66
CA HIS A 410 -2.07 7.94 6.29
C HIS A 410 -3.59 7.78 6.17
N PRO A 411 -4.28 8.60 5.33
CA PRO A 411 -5.72 8.48 5.14
C PRO A 411 -6.13 7.16 4.45
N ALA A 412 -5.23 6.55 3.70
CA ALA A 412 -5.48 5.27 3.04
C ALA A 412 -5.69 4.11 4.03
N ILE A 413 -5.13 4.17 5.24
CA ILE A 413 -5.24 3.05 6.19
C ILE A 413 -6.67 2.96 6.73
N PHE A 414 -7.35 1.84 6.38
CA PHE A 414 -8.68 1.49 6.85
C PHE A 414 -8.64 0.83 8.23
N GLY A 415 -7.73 -0.11 8.39
CA GLY A 415 -7.55 -0.87 9.62
C GLY A 415 -6.21 -1.57 9.66
N TRP A 416 -5.93 -2.23 10.77
CA TRP A 416 -4.68 -2.93 11.06
C TRP A 416 -4.93 -4.43 11.18
N SER A 417 -4.10 -5.26 10.56
CA SER A 417 -4.13 -6.71 10.67
C SER A 417 -3.03 -7.20 11.59
N VAL A 418 -3.39 -8.07 12.54
CA VAL A 418 -2.46 -8.53 13.59
C VAL A 418 -1.84 -9.90 13.29
N CYS A 419 -2.35 -10.63 12.31
CA CYS A 419 -1.78 -11.90 11.81
C CYS A 419 -2.57 -12.43 10.60
N ASN A 420 -2.04 -13.45 9.95
CA ASN A 420 -2.68 -14.23 8.88
C ASN A 420 -2.73 -15.71 9.23
N GLU A 421 -3.90 -16.37 9.04
CA GLU A 421 -4.11 -17.84 9.05
C GLU A 421 -3.44 -18.58 10.24
N SER A 422 -3.45 -17.96 11.38
CA SER A 422 -2.78 -18.46 12.58
C SER A 422 -3.76 -19.10 13.56
N SER A 423 -3.25 -19.78 14.59
CA SER A 423 -4.08 -20.51 15.57
C SER A 423 -4.83 -19.61 16.55
N THR A 424 -5.51 -18.57 16.03
CA THR A 424 -6.26 -17.56 16.81
C THR A 424 -7.54 -18.13 17.48
N HIS A 425 -7.95 -19.34 17.11
CA HIS A 425 -9.08 -20.08 17.68
C HIS A 425 -8.71 -20.83 18.97
N THR A 426 -7.43 -20.97 19.30
CA THR A 426 -6.93 -21.58 20.53
C THR A 426 -6.96 -20.59 21.70
N PRO A 427 -6.94 -21.06 22.97
CA PRO A 427 -6.87 -20.16 24.11
C PRO A 427 -5.70 -19.17 24.07
N GLY A 428 -4.47 -19.65 23.73
CA GLY A 428 -3.29 -18.81 23.59
C GLY A 428 -3.39 -17.82 22.43
N GLY A 429 -3.89 -18.28 21.28
CA GLY A 429 -4.11 -17.42 20.12
C GLY A 429 -5.19 -16.36 20.36
N ARG A 430 -6.25 -16.71 21.10
CA ARG A 430 -7.29 -15.74 21.49
C ARG A 430 -6.77 -14.68 22.43
N GLU A 431 -5.89 -15.03 23.38
CA GLU A 431 -5.25 -14.07 24.28
C GLU A 431 -4.24 -13.17 23.55
N TYR A 432 -3.50 -13.73 22.58
CA TYR A 432 -2.67 -12.96 21.67
C TYR A 432 -3.51 -11.90 20.94
N PHE A 433 -4.63 -12.30 20.32
CA PHE A 433 -5.49 -11.36 19.59
C PHE A 433 -6.00 -10.23 20.48
N LYS A 434 -6.51 -10.53 21.69
CA LYS A 434 -6.94 -9.51 22.64
C LYS A 434 -5.82 -8.53 23.01
N THR A 435 -4.62 -9.07 23.25
CA THR A 435 -3.44 -8.26 23.61
C THR A 435 -3.08 -7.30 22.47
N MET A 436 -3.06 -7.79 21.23
CA MET A 436 -2.72 -6.97 20.06
C MET A 436 -3.85 -5.98 19.74
N TYR A 437 -5.11 -6.39 19.86
CA TYR A 437 -6.26 -5.52 19.70
C TYR A 437 -6.20 -4.32 20.69
N ALA A 438 -5.97 -4.61 21.96
CA ALA A 438 -5.86 -3.57 22.99
C ALA A 438 -4.67 -2.63 22.72
N LEU A 439 -3.51 -3.17 22.30
CA LEU A 439 -2.35 -2.36 21.93
C LEU A 439 -2.68 -1.41 20.77
N VAL A 440 -3.27 -1.92 19.69
CA VAL A 440 -3.61 -1.08 18.53
C VAL A 440 -4.62 -0.01 18.91
N LYS A 441 -5.67 -0.35 19.67
CA LYS A 441 -6.66 0.63 20.13
C LYS A 441 -6.08 1.68 21.08
N GLN A 442 -5.02 1.37 21.80
CA GLN A 442 -4.26 2.35 22.59
C GLN A 442 -3.46 3.32 21.71
N LEU A 443 -2.82 2.81 20.66
CA LEU A 443 -1.98 3.58 19.75
C LEU A 443 -2.82 4.40 18.75
N ASP A 444 -3.83 3.77 18.17
CA ASP A 444 -4.68 4.32 17.11
C ASP A 444 -6.15 3.92 17.34
N PRO A 445 -6.88 4.65 18.19
CA PRO A 445 -8.25 4.31 18.57
C PRO A 445 -9.28 4.46 17.45
N ASP A 446 -8.95 5.22 16.40
CA ASP A 446 -9.89 5.60 15.34
C ASP A 446 -9.95 4.58 14.20
N ARG A 447 -8.95 3.70 14.08
CA ARG A 447 -8.91 2.67 13.04
C ARG A 447 -9.36 1.30 13.54
N TYR A 448 -9.80 0.48 12.59
CA TYR A 448 -10.31 -0.85 12.86
C TYR A 448 -9.18 -1.88 13.02
N VAL A 449 -9.46 -2.97 13.72
CA VAL A 449 -8.50 -4.07 13.97
C VAL A 449 -9.13 -5.39 13.58
N SER A 450 -8.42 -6.16 12.77
CA SER A 450 -8.82 -7.48 12.32
C SER A 450 -7.59 -8.39 12.12
N TYR A 451 -7.80 -9.55 11.54
CA TYR A 451 -6.80 -10.49 11.06
C TYR A 451 -7.42 -11.38 9.98
N ALA A 452 -6.62 -11.94 9.07
CA ALA A 452 -7.12 -12.84 8.05
C ALA A 452 -7.26 -14.26 8.62
N ASP A 453 -8.45 -14.85 8.47
CA ASP A 453 -8.84 -16.15 9.02
C ASP A 453 -9.17 -17.14 7.91
N ASP A 454 -8.55 -18.32 7.95
CA ASP A 454 -8.76 -19.45 7.02
C ASP A 454 -9.72 -20.50 7.55
N ARG A 455 -10.34 -20.31 8.72
CA ARG A 455 -11.18 -21.31 9.39
C ARG A 455 -12.67 -21.00 9.34
N ILE A 456 -13.03 -19.73 9.18
CA ILE A 456 -14.43 -19.30 9.06
C ILE A 456 -15.10 -20.02 7.89
N GLN A 457 -14.40 -20.17 6.78
CA GLN A 457 -14.89 -20.86 5.59
C GLN A 457 -15.26 -22.35 5.87
N SER A 458 -14.61 -22.99 6.84
CA SER A 458 -14.88 -24.38 7.26
C SER A 458 -15.84 -24.50 8.45
N GLY A 459 -16.32 -23.39 9.02
CA GLY A 459 -17.28 -23.35 10.13
C GLY A 459 -16.63 -23.36 11.50
N ALA A 460 -15.63 -22.52 11.72
CA ALA A 460 -15.04 -22.30 13.03
C ALA A 460 -16.08 -21.76 14.03
N ASP A 461 -16.14 -22.32 15.24
CA ASP A 461 -17.08 -21.89 16.29
C ASP A 461 -16.81 -20.42 16.69
N PRO A 462 -17.77 -19.49 16.51
CA PRO A 462 -17.61 -18.07 16.89
C PRO A 462 -17.26 -17.83 18.36
N LYS A 463 -17.58 -18.80 19.24
CA LYS A 463 -17.25 -18.67 20.67
C LYS A 463 -15.76 -18.78 20.94
N THR A 464 -15.07 -19.57 20.17
CA THR A 464 -13.63 -19.81 20.30
C THR A 464 -12.80 -19.02 19.28
N ASN A 465 -13.34 -18.78 18.09
CA ASN A 465 -12.65 -18.04 17.04
C ASN A 465 -12.54 -16.55 17.37
N SER A 466 -11.34 -15.98 17.25
CA SER A 466 -11.05 -14.57 17.57
C SER A 466 -11.73 -13.56 16.63
N ALA A 467 -12.21 -13.99 15.47
CA ALA A 467 -12.96 -13.13 14.53
C ALA A 467 -14.21 -12.50 15.18
N SER A 468 -14.80 -13.15 16.19
CA SER A 468 -15.89 -12.57 16.99
C SER A 468 -15.49 -11.32 17.76
N LEU A 469 -14.21 -11.14 18.06
CA LEU A 469 -13.64 -10.01 18.80
C LEU A 469 -13.15 -8.88 17.88
N ALA A 470 -12.91 -9.17 16.60
CA ALA A 470 -12.44 -8.20 15.62
C ALA A 470 -13.51 -7.16 15.28
N ASP A 471 -13.11 -5.99 14.80
CA ASP A 471 -14.06 -4.94 14.37
C ASP A 471 -14.83 -5.35 13.10
N PHE A 472 -14.17 -6.05 12.20
CA PHE A 472 -14.72 -6.66 10.99
C PHE A 472 -14.02 -7.99 10.73
N ILE A 473 -14.56 -8.81 9.85
CA ILE A 473 -13.98 -10.12 9.51
C ILE A 473 -13.19 -10.00 8.22
N MET A 474 -11.98 -10.56 8.21
CA MET A 474 -11.24 -10.91 7.00
C MET A 474 -11.23 -12.42 6.86
N MET A 475 -11.81 -12.93 5.79
CA MET A 475 -11.97 -14.36 5.52
C MET A 475 -11.18 -14.74 4.28
N ASN A 476 -10.20 -15.65 4.45
CA ASN A 476 -9.51 -16.29 3.34
C ASN A 476 -10.32 -17.50 2.86
N GLU A 477 -10.54 -17.62 1.56
CA GLU A 477 -11.23 -18.74 0.98
C GLU A 477 -10.61 -19.15 -0.36
N TYR A 478 -10.56 -20.45 -0.61
CA TYR A 478 -9.95 -21.02 -1.80
C TYR A 478 -10.78 -22.22 -2.31
N PHE A 479 -12.12 -22.07 -2.35
CA PHE A 479 -13.00 -23.06 -2.94
C PHE A 479 -12.71 -23.23 -4.44
N GLY A 480 -12.74 -24.45 -4.92
CA GLY A 480 -12.27 -24.79 -6.27
C GLY A 480 -10.79 -25.17 -6.34
N THR A 481 -10.05 -24.99 -5.23
CA THR A 481 -8.65 -25.36 -5.04
C THR A 481 -8.44 -26.02 -3.66
N TRP A 482 -7.73 -25.40 -2.72
CA TRP A 482 -7.40 -26.00 -1.41
C TRP A 482 -8.60 -26.28 -0.51
N HIS A 483 -9.67 -25.52 -0.64
CA HIS A 483 -10.87 -25.67 0.21
C HIS A 483 -11.96 -26.53 -0.43
N GLY A 484 -11.62 -27.32 -1.46
CA GLY A 484 -12.51 -28.31 -2.07
C GLY A 484 -13.44 -27.74 -3.14
N ASP A 485 -14.64 -28.31 -3.26
CA ASP A 485 -15.58 -28.02 -4.34
C ASP A 485 -16.03 -26.56 -4.34
N PRO A 486 -16.00 -25.86 -5.51
CA PRO A 486 -16.44 -24.47 -5.61
C PRO A 486 -17.92 -24.26 -5.23
N GLY A 487 -18.76 -25.27 -5.35
CA GLY A 487 -20.16 -25.23 -4.93
C GLY A 487 -20.35 -25.05 -3.41
N LEU A 488 -19.31 -25.26 -2.60
CA LEU A 488 -19.35 -25.07 -1.16
C LEU A 488 -19.20 -23.59 -0.74
N LEU A 489 -18.81 -22.70 -1.64
CA LEU A 489 -18.61 -21.28 -1.33
C LEU A 489 -19.90 -20.61 -0.81
N ALA A 490 -21.00 -20.73 -1.55
CA ALA A 490 -22.26 -20.10 -1.15
C ALA A 490 -22.78 -20.62 0.22
N PRO A 491 -22.82 -21.92 0.51
CA PRO A 491 -23.16 -22.43 1.84
C PRO A 491 -22.23 -21.93 2.96
N ALA A 492 -20.93 -21.80 2.68
CA ALA A 492 -19.96 -21.27 3.65
C ALA A 492 -20.21 -19.80 3.99
N LEU A 493 -20.49 -18.96 2.98
CA LEU A 493 -20.85 -17.55 3.18
C LEU A 493 -22.17 -17.39 3.95
N GLU A 494 -23.20 -18.16 3.59
CA GLU A 494 -24.48 -18.17 4.33
C GLU A 494 -24.29 -18.52 5.79
N ARG A 495 -23.46 -19.51 6.07
CA ARG A 495 -23.13 -19.90 7.45
C ARG A 495 -22.40 -18.77 8.16
N ALA A 496 -21.32 -18.22 7.57
CA ALA A 496 -20.57 -17.12 8.14
C ALA A 496 -21.47 -15.91 8.43
N GLY A 497 -22.38 -15.57 7.51
CA GLY A 497 -23.34 -14.49 7.70
C GLY A 497 -24.33 -14.70 8.83
N ARG A 498 -24.68 -15.96 9.15
CA ARG A 498 -25.52 -16.31 10.32
C ARG A 498 -24.73 -16.37 11.62
N GLU A 499 -23.50 -16.87 11.59
CA GLU A 499 -22.64 -17.04 12.76
C GLU A 499 -22.06 -15.71 13.26
N TYR A 500 -21.91 -14.73 12.35
CA TYR A 500 -21.41 -13.38 12.65
C TYR A 500 -22.40 -12.31 12.19
N PRO A 501 -23.59 -12.24 12.79
CA PRO A 501 -24.71 -11.44 12.27
C PRO A 501 -24.45 -9.91 12.28
N ASP A 502 -23.54 -9.45 13.13
CA ASP A 502 -23.22 -8.01 13.32
C ASP A 502 -21.93 -7.59 12.61
N LYS A 503 -21.27 -8.50 11.88
CA LYS A 503 -19.96 -8.21 11.27
C LYS A 503 -20.07 -8.05 9.76
N MET A 504 -19.41 -7.02 9.23
CA MET A 504 -19.04 -6.96 7.82
C MET A 504 -17.94 -7.98 7.55
N ILE A 505 -18.01 -8.65 6.40
CA ILE A 505 -16.98 -9.58 5.95
C ILE A 505 -16.26 -9.00 4.73
N ILE A 506 -14.93 -8.99 4.77
CA ILE A 506 -14.07 -8.84 3.61
C ILE A 506 -13.50 -10.21 3.26
N ILE A 507 -13.69 -10.65 2.03
CA ILE A 507 -12.93 -11.79 1.50
C ILE A 507 -11.50 -11.28 1.31
N SER A 508 -10.62 -11.62 2.25
CA SER A 508 -9.26 -11.07 2.30
C SER A 508 -8.27 -11.79 1.39
N GLU A 509 -8.63 -13.01 0.96
CA GLU A 509 -7.97 -13.75 -0.09
C GLU A 509 -8.98 -14.68 -0.79
N PHE A 510 -8.91 -14.74 -2.11
CA PHE A 510 -9.48 -15.78 -2.96
C PHE A 510 -8.70 -15.85 -4.26
N GLY A 511 -8.65 -17.00 -4.91
CA GLY A 511 -7.89 -17.16 -6.15
C GLY A 511 -7.62 -18.61 -6.50
N ALA A 512 -6.74 -18.82 -7.47
CA ALA A 512 -6.36 -20.15 -7.92
C ALA A 512 -4.85 -20.24 -8.12
N ALA A 513 -4.25 -21.30 -7.56
CA ALA A 513 -2.83 -21.60 -7.75
C ALA A 513 -2.62 -22.44 -9.02
N GLY A 514 -1.54 -22.15 -9.72
CA GLY A 514 -1.14 -22.90 -10.92
C GLY A 514 -0.91 -24.40 -10.69
N ILE A 515 -0.60 -24.82 -9.46
CA ILE A 515 -0.41 -26.25 -9.13
C ILE A 515 -1.66 -27.12 -9.35
N PHE A 516 -2.86 -26.53 -9.39
CA PHE A 516 -4.10 -27.24 -9.68
C PHE A 516 -4.37 -27.37 -11.18
N ALA A 517 -3.41 -26.98 -12.02
CA ALA A 517 -3.49 -27.02 -13.46
C ALA A 517 -2.25 -27.68 -14.06
N LYS A 518 -2.35 -28.10 -15.30
CA LYS A 518 -1.28 -28.80 -16.02
C LYS A 518 -0.12 -27.86 -16.39
N ASP A 519 -0.46 -26.65 -16.77
CA ASP A 519 0.48 -25.62 -17.21
C ASP A 519 -0.08 -24.22 -16.93
N LYS A 520 0.72 -23.16 -17.19
CA LYS A 520 0.33 -21.76 -16.96
C LYS A 520 -0.95 -21.35 -17.70
N THR A 521 -1.21 -21.89 -18.89
CA THR A 521 -2.41 -21.59 -19.69
C THR A 521 -3.67 -22.14 -19.04
N GLU A 522 -3.63 -23.39 -18.61
CA GLU A 522 -4.73 -24.04 -17.87
C GLU A 522 -4.91 -23.39 -16.50
N GLY A 523 -3.81 -23.00 -15.82
CA GLY A 523 -3.81 -22.26 -14.55
C GLY A 523 -4.52 -20.93 -14.68
N ASP A 524 -4.25 -20.15 -15.73
CA ASP A 524 -4.96 -18.90 -15.98
C ASP A 524 -6.43 -19.13 -16.34
N ALA A 525 -6.76 -20.20 -17.08
CA ALA A 525 -8.15 -20.54 -17.37
C ALA A 525 -8.93 -20.87 -16.09
N LEU A 526 -8.34 -21.64 -15.17
CA LEU A 526 -8.92 -21.94 -13.86
C LEU A 526 -9.09 -20.64 -13.04
N ARG A 527 -8.07 -19.77 -13.02
CA ARG A 527 -8.12 -18.47 -12.32
C ARG A 527 -9.26 -17.60 -12.84
N ARG A 528 -9.42 -17.48 -14.16
CA ARG A 528 -10.53 -16.73 -14.77
C ARG A 528 -11.89 -17.29 -14.37
N LYS A 529 -12.04 -18.60 -14.33
CA LYS A 529 -13.27 -19.25 -13.87
C LYS A 529 -13.56 -18.91 -12.41
N ILE A 530 -12.58 -19.06 -11.52
CA ILE A 530 -12.70 -18.75 -10.09
C ILE A 530 -13.05 -17.26 -9.90
N ILE A 531 -12.35 -16.34 -10.56
CA ILE A 531 -12.64 -14.90 -10.49
C ILE A 531 -14.11 -14.61 -10.82
N SER A 532 -14.63 -15.14 -11.93
CA SER A 532 -16.01 -14.86 -12.35
C SER A 532 -17.03 -15.49 -11.40
N GLU A 533 -16.92 -16.79 -11.10
CA GLU A 533 -17.88 -17.52 -10.28
C GLU A 533 -17.92 -17.01 -8.83
N HIS A 534 -16.76 -16.66 -8.26
CA HIS A 534 -16.68 -16.18 -6.89
C HIS A 534 -17.19 -14.74 -6.76
N LEU A 535 -16.81 -13.83 -7.66
CA LEU A 535 -17.36 -12.47 -7.66
C LEU A 535 -18.89 -12.48 -7.83
N ASP A 536 -19.44 -13.34 -8.72
CA ASP A 536 -20.88 -13.50 -8.88
C ASP A 536 -21.55 -14.04 -7.62
N THR A 537 -20.84 -14.85 -6.84
CA THR A 537 -21.33 -15.36 -5.57
C THR A 537 -21.24 -14.30 -4.48
N PHE A 538 -20.13 -13.57 -4.35
CA PHE A 538 -19.96 -12.50 -3.35
C PHE A 538 -20.97 -11.35 -3.53
N ARG A 539 -21.33 -11.03 -4.76
CA ARG A 539 -22.34 -10.00 -5.09
C ARG A 539 -23.71 -10.30 -4.48
N LYS A 540 -24.06 -11.57 -4.29
CA LYS A 540 -25.36 -11.99 -3.73
C LYS A 540 -25.51 -11.70 -2.24
N TYR A 541 -24.41 -11.48 -1.52
CA TYR A 541 -24.40 -11.31 -0.07
C TYR A 541 -24.07 -9.88 0.31
N ASP A 542 -25.04 -9.18 0.86
CA ASP A 542 -24.98 -7.76 1.18
C ASP A 542 -23.94 -7.42 2.26
N PHE A 543 -23.64 -8.37 3.14
CA PHE A 543 -22.65 -8.25 4.20
C PHE A 543 -21.19 -8.41 3.73
N ILE A 544 -20.97 -8.76 2.46
CA ILE A 544 -19.62 -8.77 1.87
C ILE A 544 -19.27 -7.34 1.48
N GLY A 545 -18.47 -6.69 2.32
CA GLY A 545 -18.03 -5.30 2.11
C GLY A 545 -16.85 -5.16 1.14
N GLY A 546 -16.13 -6.26 0.89
CA GLY A 546 -15.01 -6.26 -0.04
C GLY A 546 -14.53 -7.63 -0.44
N ALA A 547 -13.79 -7.73 -1.57
CA ALA A 547 -13.13 -8.93 -2.04
C ALA A 547 -11.74 -8.60 -2.61
N ILE A 548 -10.72 -9.32 -2.14
CA ILE A 548 -9.30 -9.09 -2.44
C ILE A 548 -8.74 -10.34 -3.11
N LEU A 549 -8.35 -10.22 -4.37
CA LEU A 549 -7.77 -11.33 -5.14
C LEU A 549 -6.35 -11.65 -4.65
N TRP A 550 -6.05 -12.91 -4.49
CA TRP A 550 -4.70 -13.42 -4.38
C TRP A 550 -4.24 -13.93 -5.74
N CYS A 551 -3.32 -13.25 -6.44
CA CYS A 551 -2.64 -11.99 -6.11
C CYS A 551 -2.27 -11.24 -7.40
N TYR A 552 -1.52 -10.13 -7.32
CA TYR A 552 -1.12 -9.34 -8.47
C TYR A 552 -0.10 -10.09 -9.34
N GLN A 553 1.05 -10.52 -8.76
CA GLN A 553 2.10 -11.20 -9.51
C GLN A 553 2.41 -12.60 -8.98
N ASP A 554 2.95 -13.45 -9.85
CA ASP A 554 3.67 -14.64 -9.42
C ASP A 554 4.86 -14.21 -8.55
N TYR A 555 5.14 -14.98 -7.50
CA TYR A 555 6.12 -14.59 -6.50
C TYR A 555 6.97 -15.77 -6.02
N ARG A 556 8.15 -15.49 -5.48
CA ARG A 556 9.08 -16.48 -4.95
C ARG A 556 8.70 -16.89 -3.53
N SER A 557 8.74 -18.20 -3.26
CA SER A 557 8.39 -18.81 -1.99
C SER A 557 9.34 -19.95 -1.65
N HIS A 558 9.45 -20.32 -0.38
CA HIS A 558 10.09 -21.56 0.05
C HIS A 558 9.24 -22.81 -0.24
N ARG A 559 8.01 -22.63 -0.66
CA ARG A 559 7.12 -23.75 -1.05
C ARG A 559 7.53 -24.27 -2.41
N ASN A 560 7.89 -25.56 -2.48
CA ASN A 560 8.07 -26.25 -3.76
C ASN A 560 6.72 -26.85 -4.17
N LEU A 561 5.92 -26.10 -4.91
CA LEU A 561 4.57 -26.47 -5.27
C LEU A 561 4.51 -27.41 -6.48
N ARG A 562 5.54 -27.44 -7.34
CA ARG A 562 5.63 -28.36 -8.49
C ARG A 562 6.96 -29.09 -8.53
N PRO A 563 6.99 -30.42 -8.34
CA PRO A 563 8.23 -31.19 -8.50
C PRO A 563 8.78 -31.04 -9.93
N GLY A 564 10.04 -30.60 -10.05
CA GLY A 564 10.76 -30.51 -11.33
C GLY A 564 10.66 -29.16 -12.06
N GLU A 565 9.91 -28.18 -11.54
CA GLU A 565 9.93 -26.78 -12.01
C GLU A 565 10.88 -25.90 -11.18
N ILE A 566 11.01 -24.62 -11.53
CA ILE A 566 11.86 -23.66 -10.79
C ILE A 566 11.39 -23.69 -9.33
N SER A 567 12.29 -24.14 -8.45
CA SER A 567 12.03 -24.23 -7.01
C SER A 567 11.58 -22.89 -6.46
N GLY A 568 10.40 -22.86 -5.83
CA GLY A 568 9.94 -21.73 -5.09
C GLY A 568 9.10 -20.69 -5.84
N LEU A 569 8.68 -20.89 -7.08
CA LEU A 569 7.73 -19.99 -7.73
C LEU A 569 6.28 -20.38 -7.39
N VAL A 570 5.49 -19.44 -6.91
CA VAL A 570 4.05 -19.57 -6.68
C VAL A 570 3.30 -18.87 -7.79
N GLU A 571 2.60 -19.63 -8.64
CA GLU A 571 1.87 -19.14 -9.82
C GLU A 571 0.43 -18.82 -9.46
N MET A 572 0.20 -17.69 -8.79
CA MET A 572 -1.14 -17.20 -8.42
C MET A 572 -1.45 -15.81 -8.96
N GLY A 573 -0.46 -15.17 -9.59
CA GLY A 573 -0.58 -13.82 -10.14
C GLY A 573 -1.51 -13.69 -11.33
N ILE A 574 -2.03 -12.50 -11.56
CA ILE A 574 -2.65 -12.12 -12.85
C ILE A 574 -1.63 -11.54 -13.82
N VAL A 575 -0.40 -11.37 -13.35
CA VAL A 575 0.81 -11.16 -14.13
C VAL A 575 1.88 -12.16 -13.66
N ASP A 576 2.83 -12.50 -14.53
CA ASP A 576 3.96 -13.34 -14.12
C ASP A 576 4.98 -12.58 -13.25
N GLU A 577 6.03 -13.24 -12.83
CA GLU A 577 7.11 -12.66 -12.02
C GLU A 577 7.83 -11.50 -12.75
N ASN A 578 7.77 -11.45 -14.07
CA ASN A 578 8.32 -10.39 -14.92
C ASN A 578 7.28 -9.32 -15.32
N ARG A 579 6.08 -9.34 -14.72
CA ARG A 579 4.94 -8.44 -14.97
C ARG A 579 4.32 -8.59 -16.36
N GLN A 580 4.49 -9.74 -17.02
CA GLN A 580 3.75 -10.04 -18.24
C GLN A 580 2.31 -10.43 -17.90
N ARG A 581 1.35 -9.73 -18.48
CA ARG A 581 -0.08 -9.89 -18.19
C ARG A 581 -0.61 -11.23 -18.70
N TYR A 582 -1.31 -11.95 -17.83
CA TYR A 582 -2.13 -13.10 -18.23
C TYR A 582 -3.52 -12.62 -18.72
N PRO A 583 -4.28 -13.43 -19.47
CA PRO A 583 -5.66 -13.09 -19.86
C PRO A 583 -6.59 -12.77 -18.70
N SER A 584 -6.32 -13.29 -17.50
CA SER A 584 -7.05 -12.95 -16.26
C SER A 584 -6.92 -11.47 -15.86
N PHE A 585 -5.89 -10.75 -16.31
CA PHE A 585 -5.72 -9.31 -16.08
C PHE A 585 -6.88 -8.52 -16.70
N GLU A 586 -7.22 -8.75 -17.96
CA GLU A 586 -8.31 -8.04 -18.63
C GLU A 586 -9.69 -8.43 -18.09
N LEU A 587 -9.86 -9.69 -17.69
CA LEU A 587 -11.08 -10.12 -17.00
C LEU A 587 -11.25 -9.35 -15.68
N TRP A 588 -10.21 -9.33 -14.83
CA TRP A 588 -10.26 -8.62 -13.54
C TRP A 588 -10.57 -7.14 -13.72
N LYS A 589 -9.91 -6.48 -14.69
CA LYS A 589 -10.15 -5.08 -15.03
C LYS A 589 -11.62 -4.81 -15.39
N THR A 590 -12.23 -5.72 -16.16
CA THR A 590 -13.64 -5.61 -16.57
C THR A 590 -14.58 -5.84 -15.40
N GLU A 591 -14.33 -6.88 -14.59
CA GLU A 591 -15.14 -7.23 -13.44
C GLU A 591 -15.12 -6.15 -12.34
N ASN A 592 -14.03 -5.41 -12.21
CA ASN A 592 -13.84 -4.36 -11.20
C ASN A 592 -14.18 -2.95 -11.68
N SER A 593 -14.62 -2.77 -12.92
CA SER A 593 -15.11 -1.45 -13.33
C SER A 593 -16.27 -1.01 -12.43
N PRO A 594 -16.21 0.18 -11.78
CA PRO A 594 -17.31 0.67 -10.95
C PRO A 594 -18.47 1.24 -11.75
N ALA A 595 -18.33 1.27 -13.07
CA ALA A 595 -19.28 1.84 -14.01
C ALA A 595 -19.66 0.87 -15.12
N GLU A 596 -20.83 1.08 -15.69
CA GLU A 596 -21.30 0.43 -16.89
C GLU A 596 -21.61 1.47 -17.97
N ALA A 597 -21.40 1.11 -19.23
CA ALA A 597 -21.76 1.98 -20.33
C ALA A 597 -22.42 1.21 -21.49
N ARG A 598 -23.44 1.83 -22.08
CA ARG A 598 -24.02 1.45 -23.36
C ARG A 598 -23.66 2.51 -24.37
N VAL A 599 -22.90 2.14 -25.40
CA VAL A 599 -22.41 3.03 -26.45
C VAL A 599 -22.89 2.51 -27.79
N ARG A 600 -23.44 3.39 -28.63
CA ARG A 600 -23.93 3.01 -29.97
C ARG A 600 -23.84 4.18 -30.94
N PHE A 601 -23.68 3.88 -32.23
CA PHE A 601 -23.84 4.88 -33.29
C PHE A 601 -25.30 5.35 -33.41
N LEU A 602 -25.48 6.61 -33.81
CA LEU A 602 -26.73 7.22 -34.23
C LEU A 602 -26.67 7.38 -35.75
N PHE A 603 -27.79 7.13 -36.43
CA PHE A 603 -27.85 7.10 -37.88
C PHE A 603 -28.76 8.20 -38.44
N ASP A 604 -28.36 8.74 -39.59
CA ASP A 604 -29.22 9.50 -40.49
C ASP A 604 -29.29 8.72 -41.80
N GLY A 605 -30.45 8.10 -42.05
CA GLY A 605 -30.57 7.06 -43.05
C GLY A 605 -29.64 5.85 -42.72
N MET A 606 -28.75 5.48 -43.67
CA MET A 606 -27.79 4.37 -43.47
C MET A 606 -26.43 4.83 -42.99
N ALA A 607 -26.16 6.12 -42.89
CA ALA A 607 -24.89 6.68 -42.51
C ALA A 607 -24.84 7.03 -41.02
N PRO A 608 -23.75 6.72 -40.29
CA PRO A 608 -23.56 7.21 -38.92
C PRO A 608 -23.49 8.75 -38.91
N ALA A 609 -24.34 9.38 -38.13
CA ALA A 609 -24.44 10.83 -37.95
C ALA A 609 -24.03 11.29 -36.54
N GLY A 610 -23.67 10.34 -35.67
CA GLY A 610 -23.30 10.61 -34.29
C GLY A 610 -23.15 9.33 -33.50
N PHE A 611 -22.97 9.46 -32.21
CA PHE A 611 -23.07 8.35 -31.25
C PHE A 611 -23.81 8.79 -29.99
N SER A 612 -24.38 7.82 -29.28
CA SER A 612 -24.91 8.02 -27.94
C SER A 612 -24.14 7.12 -26.95
N ALA A 613 -23.92 7.61 -25.74
CA ALA A 613 -23.39 6.85 -24.62
C ALA A 613 -24.27 7.09 -23.39
N THR A 614 -24.71 6.02 -22.74
CA THR A 614 -25.35 6.08 -21.43
C THR A 614 -24.43 5.41 -20.43
N VAL A 615 -24.03 6.15 -19.41
CA VAL A 615 -23.13 5.69 -18.35
C VAL A 615 -23.88 5.67 -17.03
N SER A 616 -23.75 4.59 -16.28
CA SER A 616 -24.26 4.43 -14.92
C SER A 616 -23.19 3.90 -13.99
N ARG A 617 -23.26 4.25 -12.70
CA ARG A 617 -22.54 3.49 -11.67
C ARG A 617 -23.15 2.10 -11.54
N ARG A 618 -22.39 1.15 -11.02
CA ARG A 618 -22.96 -0.14 -10.59
C ARG A 618 -23.92 0.06 -9.43
N GLY A 619 -24.96 -0.77 -9.34
CA GLY A 619 -25.94 -0.77 -8.26
C GLY A 619 -25.31 -1.06 -6.89
N GLU A 620 -25.94 -0.62 -5.82
CA GLU A 620 -25.45 -0.81 -4.43
C GLU A 620 -25.38 -2.29 -4.02
N GLU A 621 -26.16 -3.13 -4.66
CA GLU A 621 -26.18 -4.59 -4.50
C GLU A 621 -24.99 -5.27 -5.17
N THR A 622 -24.22 -4.59 -6.02
CA THR A 622 -23.08 -5.19 -6.73
C THR A 622 -21.75 -4.99 -5.98
N LEU A 623 -20.68 -5.61 -6.51
CA LEU A 623 -19.31 -5.51 -6.03
C LEU A 623 -18.37 -5.42 -7.25
N PRO A 624 -17.57 -4.33 -7.41
CA PRO A 624 -17.52 -3.14 -6.55
C PRO A 624 -18.75 -2.23 -6.73
N SER A 625 -19.02 -1.43 -5.72
CA SER A 625 -20.02 -0.35 -5.80
C SER A 625 -19.64 0.81 -4.89
N TYR A 626 -19.59 2.02 -5.42
CA TYR A 626 -19.41 3.27 -4.69
C TYR A 626 -19.88 4.45 -5.57
N PRO A 627 -20.21 5.62 -4.99
CA PRO A 627 -20.51 6.83 -5.76
C PRO A 627 -19.31 7.27 -6.61
N LEU A 628 -19.59 7.77 -7.81
CA LEU A 628 -18.57 8.19 -8.77
C LEU A 628 -18.58 9.72 -8.87
N HIS A 629 -17.47 10.38 -8.48
CA HIS A 629 -17.38 11.84 -8.42
C HIS A 629 -16.43 12.42 -9.46
N GLY A 630 -16.89 13.47 -10.18
CA GLY A 630 -16.04 14.25 -11.08
C GLY A 630 -15.56 13.55 -12.34
N TYR A 631 -16.25 12.52 -12.83
CA TYR A 631 -15.84 11.74 -13.99
C TYR A 631 -15.99 12.50 -15.31
N ARG A 632 -15.19 12.10 -16.31
CA ARG A 632 -15.28 12.63 -17.68
C ARG A 632 -15.31 11.51 -18.71
N ALA A 633 -16.09 11.74 -19.78
CA ALA A 633 -16.04 10.94 -21.00
C ALA A 633 -14.91 11.44 -21.90
N VAL A 634 -14.20 10.53 -22.55
CA VAL A 634 -13.23 10.78 -23.61
C VAL A 634 -13.58 9.87 -24.78
N TRP A 635 -13.63 10.40 -26.02
CA TRP A 635 -13.96 9.57 -27.17
C TRP A 635 -13.18 9.96 -28.40
N GLU A 636 -13.00 8.96 -29.27
CA GLU A 636 -12.46 9.10 -30.61
C GLU A 636 -13.28 8.27 -31.60
N VAL A 637 -13.60 8.83 -32.74
CA VAL A 637 -14.18 8.14 -33.89
C VAL A 637 -13.15 8.19 -35.02
N ARG A 638 -12.73 7.04 -35.51
CA ARG A 638 -11.76 6.93 -36.60
C ARG A 638 -12.36 6.17 -37.77
N ASP A 639 -11.94 6.52 -39.00
CA ASP A 639 -12.31 5.78 -40.21
C ASP A 639 -11.45 4.52 -40.39
N ASN A 640 -11.69 3.76 -41.47
CA ASN A 640 -10.93 2.56 -41.84
C ASN A 640 -9.45 2.85 -42.14
N ALA A 641 -9.06 4.07 -42.50
CA ALA A 641 -7.69 4.51 -42.63
C ALA A 641 -7.08 5.00 -41.28
N ARG A 642 -7.78 4.80 -40.17
CA ARG A 642 -7.45 5.28 -38.80
C ARG A 642 -7.36 6.81 -38.67
N LYS A 643 -7.89 7.57 -39.63
CA LYS A 643 -7.97 9.02 -39.56
C LYS A 643 -9.06 9.42 -38.57
N LEU A 644 -8.78 10.42 -37.73
CA LEU A 644 -9.72 10.96 -36.77
C LEU A 644 -10.87 11.69 -37.51
N VAL A 645 -12.10 11.23 -37.29
CA VAL A 645 -13.35 11.81 -37.81
C VAL A 645 -13.97 12.75 -36.78
N ALA A 646 -13.99 12.32 -35.50
CA ALA A 646 -14.46 13.11 -34.37
C ALA A 646 -13.72 12.66 -33.11
N GLY A 647 -13.54 13.59 -32.17
CA GLY A 647 -12.96 13.28 -30.88
C GLY A 647 -13.21 14.41 -29.89
N GLY A 648 -13.19 14.09 -28.60
CA GLY A 648 -13.41 15.09 -27.59
C GLY A 648 -13.41 14.55 -26.18
N THR A 649 -13.64 15.47 -25.25
CA THR A 649 -13.78 15.19 -23.82
C THR A 649 -14.98 15.97 -23.28
N ARG A 650 -15.75 15.35 -22.37
CA ARG A 650 -16.86 15.99 -21.68
C ARG A 650 -16.93 15.55 -20.23
N ALA A 651 -17.00 16.51 -19.32
CA ALA A 651 -17.24 16.24 -17.90
C ALA A 651 -18.67 15.72 -17.70
N PHE A 652 -18.80 14.63 -16.95
CA PHE A 652 -20.08 14.13 -16.45
C PHE A 652 -20.37 14.65 -15.03
N GLY A 653 -19.34 15.08 -14.31
CA GLY A 653 -19.45 15.35 -12.88
C GLY A 653 -19.74 14.06 -12.09
N ASP A 654 -20.64 14.17 -11.12
CA ASP A 654 -21.03 13.04 -10.28
C ASP A 654 -22.06 12.14 -10.98
N ILE A 655 -21.84 10.84 -10.91
CA ILE A 655 -22.71 9.83 -11.53
C ILE A 655 -23.48 9.10 -10.41
N GLY A 656 -24.47 9.74 -9.86
CA GLY A 656 -25.44 9.12 -8.93
C GLY A 656 -26.62 8.45 -9.66
N SER A 657 -26.99 8.97 -10.83
CA SER A 657 -28.00 8.41 -11.76
C SER A 657 -27.39 8.28 -13.17
N PRO A 658 -27.99 7.49 -14.07
CA PRO A 658 -27.48 7.34 -15.43
C PRO A 658 -27.28 8.69 -16.13
N ARG A 659 -26.09 8.88 -16.70
CA ARG A 659 -25.73 10.07 -17.49
C ARG A 659 -25.78 9.74 -18.96
N HIS A 660 -26.42 10.60 -19.75
CA HIS A 660 -26.58 10.43 -21.17
C HIS A 660 -25.77 11.47 -21.95
N LEU A 661 -25.13 11.03 -23.03
CA LEU A 661 -24.31 11.85 -23.92
C LEU A 661 -24.71 11.53 -25.36
N GLU A 662 -24.99 12.54 -26.15
CA GLU A 662 -25.15 12.44 -27.60
C GLU A 662 -24.14 13.38 -28.27
N ILE A 663 -23.39 12.86 -29.21
CA ILE A 663 -22.37 13.61 -29.95
C ILE A 663 -22.62 13.44 -31.44
N PRO A 664 -23.06 14.48 -32.11
CA PRO A 664 -23.20 14.48 -33.57
C PRO A 664 -21.78 14.61 -34.22
N PHE A 665 -21.61 13.95 -35.33
CA PHE A 665 -20.45 14.13 -36.21
C PHE A 665 -20.83 13.89 -37.68
N LYS A 666 -19.93 14.26 -38.59
CA LYS A 666 -20.12 14.00 -40.03
C LYS A 666 -19.06 13.00 -40.49
N ALA A 667 -19.51 11.86 -41.00
CA ALA A 667 -18.63 10.78 -41.50
C ALA A 667 -18.74 10.67 -43.04
N ALA A 668 -18.63 11.81 -43.76
CA ALA A 668 -18.78 11.83 -45.21
C ALA A 668 -17.81 10.88 -45.92
N GLY A 669 -18.35 9.88 -46.62
CA GLY A 669 -17.58 8.93 -47.44
C GLY A 669 -16.89 7.83 -46.66
N ALA A 670 -17.09 7.71 -45.35
CA ALA A 670 -16.52 6.58 -44.57
C ALA A 670 -17.29 5.29 -44.90
N THR A 671 -16.56 4.20 -45.14
CA THR A 671 -17.12 2.85 -45.33
C THR A 671 -17.06 2.01 -44.07
N ALA A 672 -16.23 2.41 -43.09
CA ALA A 672 -16.21 1.86 -41.75
C ALA A 672 -15.81 2.94 -40.73
N LEU A 673 -16.28 2.78 -39.50
CA LEU A 673 -15.95 3.65 -38.35
C LEU A 673 -15.67 2.82 -37.11
N HIS A 674 -14.67 3.25 -36.34
CA HIS A 674 -14.30 2.71 -35.05
C HIS A 674 -14.50 3.81 -34.00
N LEU A 675 -15.43 3.63 -33.11
CA LEU A 675 -15.66 4.51 -31.95
C LEU A 675 -15.01 3.89 -30.71
N THR A 676 -14.06 4.59 -30.11
CA THR A 676 -13.54 4.27 -28.78
C THR A 676 -14.11 5.29 -27.79
N PHE A 677 -14.78 4.82 -26.76
CA PHE A 677 -15.34 5.60 -25.66
C PHE A 677 -14.69 5.18 -24.35
N LYS A 678 -14.18 6.14 -23.58
CA LYS A 678 -13.54 5.93 -22.28
C LYS A 678 -14.26 6.75 -21.20
N LEU A 679 -14.47 6.15 -20.04
CA LEU A 679 -14.82 6.85 -18.83
C LEU A 679 -13.56 6.97 -17.96
N VAL A 680 -13.21 8.21 -17.62
CA VAL A 680 -11.96 8.53 -16.94
C VAL A 680 -12.27 9.21 -15.60
N ARG A 681 -11.67 8.72 -14.51
CA ARG A 681 -11.79 9.31 -13.18
C ARG A 681 -10.93 10.57 -13.04
N PRO A 682 -11.16 11.41 -12.01
CA PRO A 682 -10.37 12.64 -11.78
C PRO A 682 -8.86 12.39 -11.66
N THR A 683 -8.44 11.29 -11.06
CA THR A 683 -7.04 10.89 -10.93
C THR A 683 -6.37 10.48 -12.25
N GLY A 684 -7.11 10.47 -13.37
CA GLY A 684 -6.58 10.21 -14.72
C GLY A 684 -6.71 8.78 -15.22
N TYR A 685 -7.04 7.82 -14.38
CA TYR A 685 -7.19 6.42 -14.77
C TYR A 685 -8.51 6.16 -15.50
N THR A 686 -8.44 5.34 -16.56
CA THR A 686 -9.62 4.87 -17.30
C THR A 686 -10.30 3.76 -16.52
N VAL A 687 -11.58 3.93 -16.18
CA VAL A 687 -12.35 2.92 -15.44
C VAL A 687 -13.22 2.03 -16.33
N LEU A 688 -13.45 2.48 -17.56
CA LEU A 688 -14.22 1.73 -18.55
C LEU A 688 -13.79 2.17 -19.94
N GLU A 689 -13.65 1.21 -20.83
CA GLU A 689 -13.44 1.42 -22.27
C GLU A 689 -14.43 0.59 -23.07
N LYS A 690 -15.07 1.19 -24.07
CA LYS A 690 -15.97 0.52 -25.02
C LYS A 690 -15.58 0.88 -26.45
N THR A 691 -15.42 -0.13 -27.28
CA THR A 691 -15.20 0.03 -28.70
C THR A 691 -16.45 -0.44 -29.43
N VAL A 692 -16.93 0.36 -30.38
CA VAL A 692 -18.06 0.04 -31.25
C VAL A 692 -17.61 0.24 -32.68
N GLU A 693 -17.89 -0.74 -33.52
CA GLU A 693 -17.55 -0.71 -34.94
C GLU A 693 -18.81 -0.61 -35.80
N TRP A 694 -18.68 0.07 -36.92
CA TRP A 694 -19.69 0.13 -37.96
C TRP A 694 -19.05 -0.07 -39.32
N SER A 695 -19.78 -0.75 -40.25
CA SER A 695 -19.38 -0.92 -41.65
C SER A 695 -20.58 -0.80 -42.58
N SER A 696 -20.40 -0.15 -43.73
CA SER A 696 -21.44 0.08 -44.72
C SER A 696 -21.75 -1.15 -45.59
N GLY A 697 -21.02 -2.24 -45.45
CA GLY A 697 -21.21 -3.47 -46.24
C GLY A 697 -20.65 -4.70 -45.61
N LEU A 698 -21.15 -5.86 -46.04
CA LEU A 698 -20.61 -7.16 -45.67
C LEU A 698 -19.26 -7.34 -46.36
N SER A 699 -18.17 -7.46 -45.62
CA SER A 699 -16.87 -7.83 -46.20
C SER A 699 -16.78 -9.34 -46.32
N GLY A 700 -16.66 -9.81 -47.58
CA GLY A 700 -16.11 -11.13 -47.90
C GLY A 700 -16.65 -12.35 -47.19
N GLY A 701 -17.97 -12.56 -47.20
CA GLY A 701 -18.56 -13.84 -46.73
C GLY A 701 -18.99 -13.92 -45.27
N GLU A 702 -18.78 -12.90 -44.47
CA GLU A 702 -19.31 -12.83 -43.09
C GLU A 702 -20.83 -12.59 -43.10
N THR A 703 -21.54 -13.27 -42.22
CA THR A 703 -22.96 -13.05 -41.98
C THR A 703 -23.20 -11.89 -41.03
N VAL A 704 -24.36 -11.24 -41.12
CA VAL A 704 -24.81 -10.19 -40.21
C VAL A 704 -24.74 -10.68 -38.74
N GLN A 705 -25.04 -11.97 -38.51
CA GLN A 705 -24.99 -12.56 -37.16
C GLN A 705 -23.54 -12.65 -36.62
N GLU A 706 -22.57 -12.93 -37.46
CA GLU A 706 -21.15 -12.98 -37.04
C GLU A 706 -20.60 -11.58 -36.75
N MET A 707 -20.96 -10.58 -37.55
CA MET A 707 -20.62 -9.19 -37.28
C MET A 707 -21.26 -8.66 -35.97
N GLN A 708 -22.53 -9.00 -35.73
CA GLN A 708 -23.20 -8.64 -34.49
C GLN A 708 -22.57 -9.29 -33.26
N LYS A 709 -22.12 -10.56 -33.35
CA LYS A 709 -21.39 -11.24 -32.27
C LYS A 709 -20.06 -10.57 -31.95
N ARG A 710 -19.41 -9.91 -32.92
CA ARG A 710 -18.18 -9.12 -32.72
C ARG A 710 -18.47 -7.67 -32.29
N GLY A 711 -19.72 -7.28 -32.10
CA GLY A 711 -20.09 -5.94 -31.70
C GLY A 711 -20.16 -4.93 -32.85
N VAL A 712 -20.15 -5.37 -34.11
CA VAL A 712 -20.33 -4.48 -35.26
C VAL A 712 -21.79 -4.04 -35.34
N GLN A 713 -22.01 -2.73 -35.28
CA GLN A 713 -23.33 -2.15 -35.41
C GLN A 713 -23.71 -1.98 -36.89
N ILE A 714 -24.78 -2.63 -37.30
CA ILE A 714 -25.33 -2.57 -38.66
C ILE A 714 -26.66 -1.82 -38.57
N PRO A 715 -26.99 -0.95 -39.55
CA PRO A 715 -28.24 -0.17 -39.56
C PRO A 715 -29.50 -1.00 -39.50
#